data_6f0dc7de4b87888cca1fa0fe1004d128
#
_entry.id   6f0dc7de4b87888cca1fa0fe1004d128
#
_cell.length_a   1.000
_cell.length_b   1.000
_cell.length_c   1.000
_cell.angle_alpha   90.00
_cell.angle_beta   90.00
_cell.angle_gamma   90.00
#
_symmetry.space_group_name_H-M   'P 1'
#
loop_
_entity.id
_entity.type
_entity.pdbx_description
1 polymer ?
#
loop_
_entity_poly.entity_id
_entity_poly.type
_entity_poly.pdbx_seq_one_letter_code
_entity_poly.pdbx_strand_id
1 'polypeptide(L)'
;MPPAALYETAFSGENKRVNIRFCFAMGLALLFFSAGELFAGGSGLNVVVVVNQNSTNSVQLGNYYCERRCVPPQNLLRINWTGGNTTWAQSDFETYLLNPLVAMLSSRGLTNQVDYVVLSMDIPYQVTAADGINSTTAALFYGFKTDDCTSDCPEGIPGCNLPAASSNSYAFSEGIFRQTPPIAASSNSWLVTMITSSNLCQAQAIIDLGVASDGAFPTQTVWLAKTSDLARNVRYLEFDDAIFDARVAGDFSILRTNSDAPYGLTNLLGYQTGLMQFNIVSNAFVPGAIADSLTSYGGLLYESSGGQTTLLAFMNAGACGSYGTVTEPCNWPQKFPSPQDYFYQARGFSLAECYYMSLANPYQGLIVGEPLAAPFARPPVGAWVNLPANSGLSGITNLTLQCTASTSNHPIQQVDLFLDGTWLQTLTNIPPAAGNQLYVAINGGTTNYLVPSNATIASIASGLADVLQSKAQAVAYGDRIGLQFTDINTPGAQIPVSVSTAIGSASELTTFVAASRTNFLDSVAYGFCNFVITNAPQTNDYLQITITKTNGTEVTLSVTNPPGNTSTPGLIQLLISAINTNASLMAADGLVAEDFIDYTVYQDPPVNGGEFNLYAQTAGWPASQIQVALSGSADLVISPTGTQALDQNVSDLQPRNHLYLTAGVTNLSFTFPLDTTALSDGCHELTAVVYEGSHVRTQARVTQNVRIQNAPLSASFTMLAGAANTVLHFTLLFSVAANTNTISTIELFSTGGSVGVVSNLSSATFAVAATNLGIGLHPFYAVVTRSDGKQYRTGTEWIRIGGSEPPFGLTLTAPPPTIGWPATAGRLYEVLSATNVNDTFQLRGSVTPSNSPGLWIDSITGAPQQFYRVVAP
;
A
#
# COMPACT_ATOMS: atom_id res chain seq x y z
N MET A 1 3.63 45.81 22.74
CA MET A 1 4.77 46.60 23.21
C MET A 1 6.00 45.73 23.21
N PRO A 2 7.11 46.23 22.84
CA PRO A 2 8.02 45.71 21.83
C PRO A 2 9.37 45.27 22.42
N PRO A 3 10.48 45.24 21.65
CA PRO A 3 10.86 44.28 20.61
C PRO A 3 12.30 43.76 20.81
N ALA A 4 12.67 42.87 19.91
CA ALA A 4 13.99 42.66 19.27
C ALA A 4 15.31 42.97 20.00
N ALA A 5 16.26 42.06 19.82
CA ALA A 5 17.62 42.45 19.39
C ALA A 5 18.35 41.29 18.72
N LEU A 6 18.79 41.55 17.52
CA LEU A 6 19.85 40.86 16.77
C LEU A 6 21.17 40.89 17.52
N TYR A 7 21.99 39.84 17.40
CA TYR A 7 23.45 40.00 17.39
C TYR A 7 24.06 39.01 16.38
N GLU A 8 24.54 39.57 15.29
CA GLU A 8 25.59 39.02 14.46
C GLU A 8 26.93 39.11 15.20
N THR A 9 27.73 38.08 15.17
CA THR A 9 29.18 38.22 15.27
C THR A 9 29.84 37.19 14.36
N ALA A 10 30.47 37.70 13.33
CA ALA A 10 31.44 37.00 12.52
C ALA A 10 32.73 36.78 13.35
N PHE A 11 33.35 35.64 13.24
CA PHE A 11 34.80 35.48 13.43
C PHE A 11 35.38 34.46 12.46
N SER A 12 36.40 34.87 11.81
CA SER A 12 37.24 34.25 10.81
C SER A 12 38.23 33.21 11.43
N GLY A 13 38.47 32.18 10.63
CA GLY A 13 39.81 31.59 10.41
C GLY A 13 40.38 30.70 11.49
N GLU A 14 40.58 29.47 11.19
CA GLU A 14 41.86 28.77 11.13
C GLU A 14 41.71 27.26 10.96
N ASN A 15 42.43 26.71 9.97
CA ASN A 15 42.61 25.30 9.71
C ASN A 15 43.29 24.62 10.90
N LYS A 16 42.65 23.59 11.49
CA LYS A 16 43.34 22.50 12.17
C LYS A 16 42.70 21.19 11.79
N ARG A 17 43.48 20.41 10.99
CA ARG A 17 43.26 18.98 10.79
C ARG A 17 43.34 18.28 12.11
N VAL A 18 42.21 17.75 12.62
CA VAL A 18 42.22 16.79 13.71
C VAL A 18 41.96 15.41 13.13
N ASN A 19 42.94 14.54 13.30
CA ASN A 19 42.91 13.12 13.00
C ASN A 19 41.75 12.45 13.77
N ILE A 20 40.69 12.01 13.06
CA ILE A 20 39.67 11.09 13.58
C ILE A 20 40.13 9.66 13.27
N ARG A 21 41.07 9.18 14.03
CA ARG A 21 41.30 7.75 14.26
C ARG A 21 41.36 7.55 15.76
N PHE A 22 40.36 6.96 16.34
CA PHE A 22 40.15 6.38 17.67
C PHE A 22 38.79 6.79 18.24
N CYS A 23 37.73 6.13 17.82
CA CYS A 23 36.51 5.92 18.57
C CYS A 23 35.59 4.91 17.85
N PHE A 24 36.13 3.76 17.42
CA PHE A 24 35.32 2.65 16.87
C PHE A 24 35.64 1.36 17.64
N ALA A 25 35.64 1.42 18.96
CA ALA A 25 35.75 0.22 19.80
C ALA A 25 35.25 0.49 21.22
N MET A 26 34.05 1.01 21.39
CA MET A 26 33.35 0.93 22.70
C MET A 26 31.92 1.43 22.47
N GLY A 27 30.97 0.51 22.46
CA GLY A 27 29.53 0.87 22.50
C GLY A 27 28.64 0.13 21.54
N LEU A 28 28.94 -1.12 21.15
CA LEU A 28 27.93 -1.99 20.53
C LEU A 28 27.40 -3.03 21.54
N ALA A 29 27.01 -2.56 22.73
CA ALA A 29 25.96 -3.19 23.50
C ALA A 29 24.65 -2.48 23.14
N LEU A 30 24.23 -2.57 21.90
CA LEU A 30 22.86 -2.30 21.52
C LEU A 30 22.01 -3.38 22.18
N LEU A 31 21.34 -2.99 23.25
CA LEU A 31 20.10 -3.55 23.68
C LEU A 31 19.23 -3.69 22.41
N PHE A 32 19.16 -4.90 21.84
CA PHE A 32 18.06 -5.27 20.98
C PHE A 32 16.81 -5.29 21.88
N PHE A 33 16.23 -4.13 22.11
CA PHE A 33 14.79 -4.07 22.23
C PHE A 33 14.31 -4.51 20.86
N SER A 34 13.75 -5.71 20.77
CA SER A 34 12.92 -6.08 19.66
C SER A 34 11.78 -5.05 19.63
N ALA A 35 11.98 -3.96 18.88
CA ALA A 35 10.87 -3.13 18.47
C ALA A 35 9.94 -4.09 17.72
N GLY A 36 8.74 -4.33 18.25
CA GLY A 36 7.76 -5.16 17.58
C GLY A 36 7.57 -4.59 16.18
N GLU A 37 7.62 -5.46 15.16
CA GLU A 37 7.37 -5.03 13.79
C GLU A 37 5.91 -4.57 13.68
N LEU A 38 5.71 -3.43 13.03
CA LEU A 38 4.43 -2.72 12.92
C LEU A 38 3.74 -3.12 11.59
N PHE A 39 2.47 -3.50 11.64
CA PHE A 39 1.73 -3.90 10.44
C PHE A 39 0.25 -3.49 10.59
N ALA A 40 -0.37 -3.01 9.49
CA ALA A 40 -1.83 -2.93 9.37
C ALA A 40 -2.35 -4.24 8.76
N GLY A 41 -3.60 -4.57 8.84
CA GLY A 41 -4.30 -5.69 8.20
C GLY A 41 -3.56 -7.01 7.95
N GLY A 42 -2.22 -6.96 7.75
CA GLY A 42 -1.37 -8.11 7.47
C GLY A 42 0.10 -7.86 7.75
N SER A 43 0.89 -8.92 7.74
CA SER A 43 2.35 -8.88 7.86
C SER A 43 2.98 -9.85 6.87
N GLY A 44 4.31 -9.97 6.85
CA GLY A 44 5.00 -10.97 6.04
C GLY A 44 4.52 -12.41 6.26
N LEU A 45 3.91 -12.70 7.43
CA LEU A 45 3.28 -14.01 7.70
C LEU A 45 2.08 -14.28 6.80
N ASN A 46 1.37 -13.24 6.39
CA ASN A 46 0.16 -13.32 5.56
C ASN A 46 0.43 -13.17 4.06
N VAL A 47 1.70 -13.06 3.65
CA VAL A 47 2.13 -12.81 2.26
C VAL A 47 2.70 -14.06 1.65
N VAL A 48 2.37 -14.32 0.38
CA VAL A 48 3.14 -15.16 -0.53
C VAL A 48 3.81 -14.27 -1.58
N VAL A 49 5.10 -14.50 -1.79
CA VAL A 49 5.86 -13.85 -2.86
C VAL A 49 6.03 -14.82 -4.02
N VAL A 50 5.68 -14.39 -5.22
CA VAL A 50 5.87 -15.18 -6.44
C VAL A 50 7.02 -14.59 -7.25
N VAL A 51 7.99 -15.41 -7.62
CA VAL A 51 9.13 -15.01 -8.44
C VAL A 51 9.23 -15.89 -9.69
N ASN A 52 9.61 -15.28 -10.82
CA ASN A 52 9.95 -16.02 -12.02
C ASN A 52 11.43 -16.46 -11.96
N GLN A 53 11.68 -17.77 -11.82
CA GLN A 53 13.03 -18.33 -11.68
C GLN A 53 13.91 -18.08 -12.93
N ASN A 54 13.29 -17.83 -14.08
CA ASN A 54 14.00 -17.53 -15.33
C ASN A 54 14.39 -16.05 -15.48
N SER A 55 14.04 -15.20 -14.49
CA SER A 55 14.46 -13.80 -14.40
C SER A 55 15.28 -13.55 -13.14
N THR A 56 16.53 -13.14 -13.30
CA THR A 56 17.41 -12.78 -12.18
C THR A 56 16.85 -11.58 -11.41
N ASN A 57 16.26 -10.60 -12.09
CA ASN A 57 15.64 -9.44 -11.48
C ASN A 57 14.42 -9.83 -10.64
N SER A 58 13.56 -10.72 -11.18
CA SER A 58 12.39 -11.23 -10.45
C SER A 58 12.78 -11.93 -9.16
N VAL A 59 13.78 -12.82 -9.23
CA VAL A 59 14.26 -13.55 -8.06
C VAL A 59 14.90 -12.62 -7.04
N GLN A 60 15.75 -11.69 -7.48
CA GLN A 60 16.42 -10.74 -6.57
C GLN A 60 15.41 -9.81 -5.90
N LEU A 61 14.42 -9.31 -6.64
CA LEU A 61 13.38 -8.43 -6.08
C LEU A 61 12.51 -9.15 -5.06
N GLY A 62 12.09 -10.40 -5.37
CA GLY A 62 11.29 -11.21 -4.45
C GLY A 62 12.06 -11.58 -3.17
N ASN A 63 13.35 -11.94 -3.28
CA ASN A 63 14.20 -12.18 -2.11
C ASN A 63 14.36 -10.90 -1.27
N TYR A 64 14.53 -9.75 -1.93
CA TYR A 64 14.61 -8.45 -1.24
C TYR A 64 13.32 -8.13 -0.48
N TYR A 65 12.16 -8.37 -1.09
CA TYR A 65 10.87 -8.20 -0.42
C TYR A 65 10.74 -9.11 0.81
N CYS A 66 11.12 -10.40 0.67
CA CYS A 66 11.08 -11.35 1.78
C CYS A 66 11.95 -10.89 2.96
N GLU A 67 13.15 -10.34 2.68
CA GLU A 67 14.02 -9.79 3.70
C GLU A 67 13.41 -8.56 4.37
N ARG A 68 12.90 -7.60 3.58
CA ARG A 68 12.37 -6.32 4.08
C ARG A 68 11.06 -6.46 4.88
N ARG A 69 10.24 -7.45 4.55
CA ARG A 69 8.94 -7.72 5.20
C ARG A 69 8.96 -8.96 6.10
N CYS A 70 10.13 -9.54 6.35
CA CYS A 70 10.30 -10.74 7.15
C CYS A 70 9.31 -11.87 6.75
N VAL A 71 9.18 -12.10 5.44
CA VAL A 71 8.32 -13.15 4.89
C VAL A 71 8.94 -14.51 5.19
N PRO A 72 8.21 -15.46 5.78
CA PRO A 72 8.76 -16.78 6.08
C PRO A 72 9.29 -17.49 4.82
N PRO A 73 10.37 -18.28 4.92
CA PRO A 73 11.00 -18.92 3.76
C PRO A 73 10.06 -19.78 2.94
N GLN A 74 9.10 -20.45 3.60
CA GLN A 74 8.10 -21.31 2.96
C GLN A 74 7.04 -20.52 2.19
N ASN A 75 6.94 -19.21 2.37
CA ASN A 75 5.94 -18.36 1.71
C ASN A 75 6.42 -17.80 0.36
N LEU A 76 7.52 -18.30 -0.20
CA LEU A 76 7.98 -17.93 -1.54
C LEU A 76 7.67 -19.06 -2.54
N LEU A 77 7.02 -18.70 -3.64
CA LEU A 77 6.74 -19.55 -4.80
C LEU A 77 7.67 -19.20 -5.96
N ARG A 78 8.35 -20.20 -6.52
CA ARG A 78 9.19 -20.07 -7.72
C ARG A 78 8.45 -20.67 -8.92
N ILE A 79 8.12 -19.84 -9.90
CA ILE A 79 7.54 -20.29 -11.17
C ILE A 79 8.62 -20.30 -12.26
N ASN A 80 8.42 -21.13 -13.30
CA ASN A 80 9.35 -21.25 -14.43
C ASN A 80 8.64 -20.79 -15.71
N TRP A 81 8.53 -19.49 -15.91
CA TRP A 81 7.89 -18.89 -17.06
C TRP A 81 8.93 -18.31 -18.03
N THR A 82 8.80 -18.64 -19.34
CA THR A 82 9.71 -18.20 -20.41
C THR A 82 9.03 -17.40 -21.51
N GLY A 83 7.73 -17.11 -21.38
CA GLY A 83 6.91 -16.54 -22.45
C GLY A 83 6.82 -15.01 -22.46
N GLY A 84 7.75 -14.28 -21.85
CA GLY A 84 7.72 -12.82 -21.78
C GLY A 84 7.03 -12.30 -20.53
N ASN A 85 6.93 -10.96 -20.40
CA ASN A 85 6.47 -10.28 -19.19
C ASN A 85 5.20 -9.43 -19.37
N THR A 86 4.51 -9.56 -20.48
CA THR A 86 3.31 -8.75 -20.78
C THR A 86 2.03 -9.54 -20.58
N THR A 87 1.81 -10.61 -21.34
CA THR A 87 0.52 -11.27 -21.41
C THR A 87 0.61 -12.78 -21.21
N TRP A 88 -0.30 -13.33 -20.41
CA TRP A 88 -0.59 -14.75 -20.34
C TRP A 88 -1.71 -15.11 -21.33
N ALA A 89 -1.68 -16.31 -21.90
CA ALA A 89 -2.93 -16.99 -22.21
C ALA A 89 -3.57 -17.51 -20.91
N GLN A 90 -4.88 -17.60 -20.83
CA GLN A 90 -5.55 -18.11 -19.62
C GLN A 90 -5.00 -19.46 -19.16
N SER A 91 -4.79 -20.39 -20.10
CA SER A 91 -4.22 -21.73 -19.82
C SER A 91 -2.81 -21.66 -19.24
N ASP A 92 -1.99 -20.69 -19.67
CA ASP A 92 -0.65 -20.48 -19.14
C ASP A 92 -0.69 -19.89 -17.75
N PHE A 93 -1.55 -18.89 -17.51
CA PHE A 93 -1.81 -18.32 -16.19
C PHE A 93 -2.22 -19.42 -15.19
N GLU A 94 -3.14 -20.29 -15.57
CA GLU A 94 -3.60 -21.39 -14.72
C GLU A 94 -2.45 -22.40 -14.47
N THR A 95 -1.71 -22.78 -15.51
CA THR A 95 -0.66 -23.80 -15.44
C THR A 95 0.58 -23.33 -14.67
N TYR A 96 1.05 -22.12 -14.93
CA TYR A 96 2.33 -21.65 -14.40
C TYR A 96 2.19 -20.80 -13.12
N LEU A 97 1.01 -20.22 -12.84
CA LEU A 97 0.81 -19.36 -11.69
C LEU A 97 -0.28 -19.87 -10.73
N LEU A 98 -1.54 -19.95 -11.16
CA LEU A 98 -2.66 -20.23 -10.26
C LEU A 98 -2.59 -21.62 -9.62
N ASN A 99 -2.45 -22.69 -10.43
CA ASN A 99 -2.41 -24.06 -9.90
C ASN A 99 -1.19 -24.32 -9.02
N PRO A 100 0.04 -23.88 -9.38
CA PRO A 100 1.20 -23.96 -8.49
C PRO A 100 1.02 -23.20 -7.18
N LEU A 101 0.39 -22.01 -7.20
CA LEU A 101 0.12 -21.23 -6.00
C LEU A 101 -0.83 -21.98 -5.05
N VAL A 102 -1.96 -22.46 -5.57
CA VAL A 102 -2.95 -23.23 -4.77
C VAL A 102 -2.32 -24.51 -4.21
N ALA A 103 -1.58 -25.24 -5.02
CA ALA A 103 -0.89 -26.46 -4.60
C ALA A 103 0.15 -26.20 -3.50
N MET A 104 0.93 -25.13 -3.65
CA MET A 104 1.92 -24.73 -2.65
C MET A 104 1.27 -24.33 -1.33
N LEU A 105 0.22 -23.50 -1.36
CA LEU A 105 -0.51 -23.06 -0.17
C LEU A 105 -1.10 -24.27 0.59
N SER A 106 -1.73 -25.20 -0.14
CA SER A 106 -2.31 -26.40 0.44
C SER A 106 -1.24 -27.32 1.05
N SER A 107 -0.18 -27.64 0.29
CA SER A 107 0.86 -28.56 0.74
C SER A 107 1.68 -28.05 1.93
N ARG A 108 1.76 -26.73 2.09
CA ARG A 108 2.52 -26.09 3.18
C ARG A 108 1.62 -25.62 4.35
N GLY A 109 0.32 -25.89 4.31
CA GLY A 109 -0.63 -25.49 5.36
C GLY A 109 -0.89 -23.99 5.46
N LEU A 110 -0.71 -23.25 4.38
CA LEU A 110 -0.76 -21.78 4.34
C LEU A 110 -2.13 -21.23 3.87
N THR A 111 -3.06 -22.08 3.45
CA THR A 111 -4.34 -21.66 2.82
C THR A 111 -5.15 -20.69 3.68
N ASN A 112 -5.15 -20.90 5.01
CA ASN A 112 -5.91 -20.05 5.94
C ASN A 112 -5.09 -18.88 6.51
N GLN A 113 -3.82 -18.80 6.16
CA GLN A 113 -2.89 -17.80 6.68
C GLN A 113 -2.63 -16.67 5.69
N VAL A 114 -2.57 -17.00 4.38
CA VAL A 114 -2.17 -16.05 3.33
C VAL A 114 -3.36 -15.26 2.82
N ASP A 115 -3.27 -13.94 2.93
CA ASP A 115 -4.24 -12.97 2.42
C ASP A 115 -3.70 -12.18 1.22
N TYR A 116 -2.38 -12.05 1.13
CA TYR A 116 -1.71 -11.22 0.13
C TYR A 116 -0.84 -12.05 -0.80
N VAL A 117 -0.88 -11.72 -2.09
CA VAL A 117 0.04 -12.27 -3.09
C VAL A 117 0.81 -11.14 -3.75
N VAL A 118 2.12 -11.21 -3.66
CA VAL A 118 3.04 -10.26 -4.28
C VAL A 118 3.67 -10.90 -5.51
N LEU A 119 3.38 -10.34 -6.68
CA LEU A 119 4.00 -10.73 -7.94
C LEU A 119 5.27 -9.89 -8.15
N SER A 120 6.42 -10.53 -8.24
CA SER A 120 7.67 -9.86 -8.56
C SER A 120 7.72 -9.44 -10.04
N MET A 121 8.66 -8.56 -10.39
CA MET A 121 8.83 -8.12 -11.78
C MET A 121 9.09 -9.30 -12.75
N ASP A 122 8.96 -9.05 -14.05
CA ASP A 122 9.11 -10.04 -15.12
C ASP A 122 8.15 -11.25 -15.03
N ILE A 123 6.98 -11.01 -14.46
CA ILE A 123 5.79 -11.85 -14.52
C ILE A 123 4.77 -11.09 -15.38
N PRO A 124 4.05 -11.75 -16.32
CA PRO A 124 3.04 -11.07 -17.14
C PRO A 124 1.97 -10.37 -16.29
N TYR A 125 1.61 -9.16 -16.69
CA TYR A 125 0.70 -8.32 -15.91
C TYR A 125 -0.75 -8.36 -16.42
N GLN A 126 -1.01 -8.97 -17.58
CA GLN A 126 -2.35 -9.16 -18.13
C GLN A 126 -2.61 -10.60 -18.56
N VAL A 127 -3.87 -11.00 -18.57
CA VAL A 127 -4.33 -12.33 -18.98
C VAL A 127 -5.37 -12.20 -20.05
N THR A 128 -5.17 -12.85 -21.21
CA THR A 128 -6.18 -12.97 -22.25
C THR A 128 -7.05 -14.19 -21.96
N ALA A 129 -8.28 -13.95 -21.53
CA ALA A 129 -9.31 -14.96 -21.31
C ALA A 129 -10.29 -14.99 -22.50
N ALA A 130 -11.19 -15.99 -22.52
CA ALA A 130 -12.18 -16.15 -23.60
C ALA A 130 -13.12 -14.94 -23.74
N ASP A 131 -13.42 -14.28 -22.63
CA ASP A 131 -14.41 -13.21 -22.55
C ASP A 131 -13.78 -11.82 -22.41
N GLY A 132 -12.46 -11.70 -22.62
CA GLY A 132 -11.77 -10.41 -22.57
C GLY A 132 -10.41 -10.44 -21.87
N ILE A 133 -9.77 -9.27 -21.80
CA ILE A 133 -8.49 -9.09 -21.16
C ILE A 133 -8.71 -8.65 -19.70
N ASN A 134 -8.10 -9.37 -18.77
CA ASN A 134 -8.09 -9.06 -17.35
C ASN A 134 -6.66 -8.75 -16.89
N SER A 135 -6.49 -7.97 -15.84
CA SER A 135 -5.16 -7.86 -15.21
C SER A 135 -4.83 -9.14 -14.44
N THR A 136 -3.54 -9.47 -14.33
CA THR A 136 -3.10 -10.62 -13.55
C THR A 136 -3.44 -10.46 -12.06
N THR A 137 -3.40 -9.24 -11.53
CA THR A 137 -3.76 -8.96 -10.13
C THR A 137 -5.25 -9.20 -9.88
N ALA A 138 -6.12 -8.73 -10.76
CA ALA A 138 -7.56 -8.93 -10.62
C ALA A 138 -7.97 -10.40 -10.87
N ALA A 139 -7.33 -11.09 -11.81
CA ALA A 139 -7.60 -12.51 -12.09
C ALA A 139 -7.31 -13.41 -10.87
N LEU A 140 -6.23 -13.12 -10.11
CA LEU A 140 -5.94 -13.81 -8.84
C LEU A 140 -6.86 -13.36 -7.70
N PHE A 141 -7.32 -12.11 -7.71
CA PHE A 141 -8.21 -11.57 -6.68
C PHE A 141 -9.60 -12.21 -6.72
N TYR A 142 -10.23 -12.30 -7.89
CA TYR A 142 -11.61 -12.79 -7.96
C TYR A 142 -11.98 -13.50 -9.28
N GLY A 143 -11.00 -13.99 -10.02
CA GLY A 143 -11.20 -14.73 -11.26
C GLY A 143 -11.41 -13.82 -12.48
N PHE A 144 -11.69 -14.45 -13.62
CA PHE A 144 -11.90 -13.74 -14.87
C PHE A 144 -13.29 -13.11 -14.95
N LYS A 145 -13.36 -11.95 -15.59
CA LYS A 145 -14.61 -11.22 -15.83
C LYS A 145 -14.73 -10.86 -17.29
N THR A 146 -15.99 -10.78 -17.73
CA THR A 146 -16.35 -10.42 -19.11
C THR A 146 -16.12 -8.93 -19.33
N ASP A 147 -15.65 -8.57 -20.51
CA ASP A 147 -15.54 -7.18 -20.94
C ASP A 147 -16.92 -6.64 -21.32
N ASP A 148 -17.35 -5.55 -20.65
CA ASP A 148 -18.69 -4.99 -20.76
C ASP A 148 -18.71 -3.59 -21.38
N CYS A 149 -17.67 -3.18 -22.10
CA CYS A 149 -17.70 -1.92 -22.84
C CYS A 149 -18.79 -1.84 -23.93
N THR A 150 -19.47 -2.94 -24.18
CA THR A 150 -20.56 -3.04 -25.20
C THR A 150 -21.96 -3.03 -24.62
N SER A 151 -22.13 -2.81 -23.30
CA SER A 151 -23.47 -2.80 -22.69
C SER A 151 -24.31 -1.63 -23.20
N ASP A 152 -25.64 -1.81 -23.24
CA ASP A 152 -26.63 -0.80 -23.64
C ASP A 152 -26.65 0.46 -22.77
N CYS A 153 -25.76 0.53 -21.76
CA CYS A 153 -25.63 1.65 -20.86
C CYS A 153 -24.53 2.56 -21.39
N PRO A 154 -24.86 3.79 -21.85
CA PRO A 154 -23.84 4.73 -22.27
C PRO A 154 -22.84 5.03 -21.15
N GLU A 155 -21.57 5.12 -21.53
CA GLU A 155 -20.48 5.40 -20.62
C GLU A 155 -20.70 6.72 -19.84
N GLY A 156 -20.35 6.71 -18.57
CA GLY A 156 -20.39 7.91 -17.72
C GLY A 156 -21.78 8.40 -17.33
N ILE A 157 -22.85 7.67 -17.65
CA ILE A 157 -24.21 8.07 -17.23
C ILE A 157 -24.43 7.72 -15.76
N PRO A 158 -24.79 8.68 -14.89
CA PRO A 158 -25.21 8.41 -13.53
C PRO A 158 -26.35 7.39 -13.48
N GLY A 159 -26.19 6.33 -12.73
CA GLY A 159 -27.17 5.26 -12.58
C GLY A 159 -27.01 4.07 -13.55
N CYS A 160 -26.14 4.16 -14.53
CA CYS A 160 -25.70 3.00 -15.28
C CYS A 160 -24.67 2.23 -14.46
N ASN A 161 -24.92 0.95 -14.21
CA ASN A 161 -24.04 0.08 -13.43
C ASN A 161 -23.46 -1.01 -14.31
N LEU A 162 -22.20 -1.31 -14.08
CA LEU A 162 -21.58 -2.50 -14.64
C LEU A 162 -22.28 -3.78 -14.13
N PRO A 163 -22.24 -4.89 -14.89
CA PRO A 163 -22.87 -6.12 -14.48
C PRO A 163 -22.48 -6.57 -13.08
N ALA A 164 -23.44 -7.07 -12.31
CA ALA A 164 -23.21 -7.58 -10.97
C ALA A 164 -22.15 -8.71 -10.94
N ALA A 165 -21.99 -9.45 -12.03
CA ALA A 165 -21.00 -10.52 -12.16
C ALA A 165 -19.54 -10.01 -12.09
N SER A 166 -19.29 -8.75 -12.46
CA SER A 166 -17.97 -8.11 -12.36
C SER A 166 -17.76 -7.31 -11.07
N SER A 167 -18.78 -7.23 -10.21
CA SER A 167 -18.72 -6.46 -8.96
C SER A 167 -17.85 -7.16 -7.93
N ASN A 168 -17.11 -6.34 -7.18
CA ASN A 168 -16.32 -6.71 -6.04
C ASN A 168 -17.10 -6.44 -4.74
N SER A 169 -17.57 -7.47 -4.05
CA SER A 169 -18.35 -7.32 -2.81
C SER A 169 -17.53 -6.80 -1.62
N TYR A 170 -16.21 -6.81 -1.72
CA TYR A 170 -15.32 -6.20 -0.73
C TYR A 170 -15.27 -4.67 -0.84
N ALA A 171 -15.57 -4.11 -2.03
CA ALA A 171 -15.58 -2.67 -2.25
C ALA A 171 -16.57 -1.96 -1.32
N PHE A 172 -16.13 -0.84 -0.73
CA PHE A 172 -16.89 0.02 0.18
C PHE A 172 -17.50 -0.68 1.40
N SER A 173 -17.10 -1.95 1.66
CA SER A 173 -17.67 -2.72 2.78
C SER A 173 -17.00 -2.40 4.11
N GLU A 174 -15.74 -1.99 4.11
CA GLU A 174 -14.87 -1.86 5.29
C GLU A 174 -14.92 -3.10 6.19
N GLY A 175 -15.20 -4.25 5.60
CA GLY A 175 -15.22 -5.55 6.26
C GLY A 175 -13.82 -6.15 6.35
N ILE A 176 -13.67 -7.18 7.18
CA ILE A 176 -12.46 -8.00 7.19
C ILE A 176 -12.45 -8.83 5.90
N PHE A 177 -11.38 -8.74 5.12
CA PHE A 177 -11.27 -9.32 3.78
C PHE A 177 -11.74 -10.78 3.71
N ARG A 178 -11.30 -11.65 4.63
CA ARG A 178 -11.71 -13.06 4.63
C ARG A 178 -13.17 -13.28 5.02
N GLN A 179 -13.77 -12.38 5.77
CA GLN A 179 -15.18 -12.43 6.14
C GLN A 179 -16.09 -11.81 5.08
N THR A 180 -15.52 -10.94 4.26
CA THR A 180 -16.21 -10.28 3.14
C THR A 180 -15.40 -10.54 1.85
N PRO A 181 -15.40 -11.79 1.34
CA PRO A 181 -14.64 -12.11 0.14
C PRO A 181 -15.23 -11.38 -1.08
N PRO A 182 -14.44 -11.09 -2.12
CA PRO A 182 -14.88 -10.36 -3.32
C PRO A 182 -15.98 -11.08 -4.10
N ILE A 183 -16.03 -12.42 -3.97
CA ILE A 183 -17.11 -13.27 -4.46
C ILE A 183 -17.43 -14.27 -3.37
N ALA A 184 -18.66 -14.28 -2.89
CA ALA A 184 -19.10 -15.11 -1.76
C ALA A 184 -18.87 -16.63 -1.93
N ALA A 185 -18.75 -17.12 -3.17
CA ALA A 185 -18.49 -18.52 -3.48
C ALA A 185 -17.02 -18.85 -3.82
N SER A 186 -16.13 -17.86 -3.86
CA SER A 186 -14.73 -18.07 -4.24
C SER A 186 -13.89 -18.49 -3.03
N SER A 187 -13.28 -19.66 -3.11
CA SER A 187 -12.31 -20.14 -2.13
C SER A 187 -10.89 -19.62 -2.38
N ASN A 188 -10.63 -19.03 -3.56
CA ASN A 188 -9.31 -18.60 -4.01
C ASN A 188 -9.32 -17.07 -4.26
N SER A 189 -9.39 -16.31 -3.20
CA SER A 189 -9.32 -14.85 -3.25
C SER A 189 -8.12 -14.36 -2.45
N TRP A 190 -7.33 -13.47 -3.05
CA TRP A 190 -6.20 -12.80 -2.40
C TRP A 190 -6.17 -11.34 -2.77
N LEU A 191 -5.67 -10.50 -1.87
CA LEU A 191 -5.29 -9.12 -2.18
C LEU A 191 -3.95 -9.14 -2.94
N VAL A 192 -3.99 -8.88 -4.23
CA VAL A 192 -2.82 -9.10 -5.12
C VAL A 192 -2.24 -7.78 -5.59
N THR A 193 -0.93 -7.63 -5.47
CA THR A 193 -0.20 -6.52 -6.08
C THR A 193 1.00 -7.03 -6.87
N MET A 194 1.45 -6.24 -7.82
CA MET A 194 2.72 -6.45 -8.50
C MET A 194 3.73 -5.43 -8.00
N ILE A 195 4.96 -5.86 -7.73
CA ILE A 195 6.07 -4.95 -7.47
C ILE A 195 6.96 -4.96 -8.70
N THR A 196 6.94 -3.87 -9.43
CA THR A 196 7.71 -3.70 -10.66
C THR A 196 7.95 -2.21 -10.93
N SER A 197 8.93 -1.90 -11.76
CA SER A 197 9.23 -0.57 -12.26
C SER A 197 10.07 -0.65 -13.52
N SER A 198 10.60 0.47 -14.01
CA SER A 198 11.45 0.52 -15.19
C SER A 198 12.78 -0.23 -15.01
N ASN A 199 13.23 -0.43 -13.79
CA ASN A 199 14.41 -1.21 -13.44
C ASN A 199 14.35 -1.72 -11.99
N LEU A 200 15.25 -2.65 -11.66
CA LEU A 200 15.29 -3.30 -10.35
C LEU A 200 15.48 -2.31 -9.18
N CYS A 201 16.35 -1.31 -9.32
CA CYS A 201 16.59 -0.34 -8.23
C CYS A 201 15.34 0.47 -7.89
N GLN A 202 14.58 0.88 -8.90
CA GLN A 202 13.31 1.58 -8.70
C GLN A 202 12.25 0.67 -8.07
N ALA A 203 12.20 -0.61 -8.48
CA ALA A 203 11.31 -1.59 -7.88
C ALA A 203 11.66 -1.86 -6.39
N GLN A 204 12.95 -1.92 -6.04
CA GLN A 204 13.39 -2.02 -4.65
C GLN A 204 13.04 -0.75 -3.84
N ALA A 205 13.14 0.43 -4.44
CA ALA A 205 12.76 1.68 -3.78
C ALA A 205 11.27 1.71 -3.39
N ILE A 206 10.37 1.11 -4.17
CA ILE A 206 8.95 0.97 -3.81
C ILE A 206 8.80 0.20 -2.50
N ILE A 207 9.54 -0.90 -2.35
CA ILE A 207 9.53 -1.71 -1.12
C ILE A 207 10.03 -0.88 0.07
N ASP A 208 11.14 -0.17 -0.11
CA ASP A 208 11.72 0.64 0.96
C ASP A 208 10.81 1.78 1.40
N LEU A 209 10.15 2.46 0.45
CA LEU A 209 9.16 3.51 0.73
C LEU A 209 7.94 2.94 1.47
N GLY A 210 7.45 1.76 1.07
CA GLY A 210 6.36 1.10 1.75
C GLY A 210 6.71 0.73 3.20
N VAL A 211 7.87 0.09 3.43
CA VAL A 211 8.35 -0.25 4.78
C VAL A 211 8.56 1.00 5.63
N ALA A 212 9.14 2.06 5.05
CA ALA A 212 9.37 3.32 5.77
C ALA A 212 8.09 4.08 6.13
N SER A 213 6.98 3.75 5.49
CA SER A 213 5.70 4.42 5.73
C SER A 213 4.95 3.90 6.95
N ASP A 214 5.21 2.67 7.39
CA ASP A 214 4.40 2.02 8.42
C ASP A 214 4.38 2.83 9.73
N GLY A 215 3.19 3.26 10.14
CA GLY A 215 2.99 4.06 11.34
C GLY A 215 3.69 5.44 11.35
N ALA A 216 4.02 5.98 10.18
CA ALA A 216 4.73 7.26 10.06
C ALA A 216 3.83 8.49 10.27
N PHE A 217 2.51 8.34 10.16
CA PHE A 217 1.49 9.39 10.30
C PHE A 217 1.79 10.65 9.47
N PRO A 218 1.92 10.53 8.14
CA PRO A 218 2.20 11.66 7.28
C PRO A 218 1.06 12.70 7.34
N THR A 219 1.42 13.97 7.38
CA THR A 219 0.46 15.10 7.40
C THR A 219 0.39 15.83 6.07
N GLN A 220 1.03 15.28 5.05
CA GLN A 220 1.12 15.88 3.73
C GLN A 220 -0.21 15.80 2.99
N THR A 221 -0.33 16.62 1.96
CA THR A 221 -1.59 16.83 1.24
C THR A 221 -1.81 15.77 0.16
N VAL A 222 -3.07 15.37 0.00
CA VAL A 222 -3.59 14.65 -1.16
C VAL A 222 -4.19 15.67 -2.13
N TRP A 223 -3.88 15.54 -3.42
CA TRP A 223 -4.44 16.38 -4.47
C TRP A 223 -5.38 15.59 -5.37
N LEU A 224 -6.62 16.06 -5.50
CA LEU A 224 -7.63 15.52 -6.39
C LEU A 224 -7.81 16.52 -7.54
N ALA A 225 -7.35 16.15 -8.74
CA ALA A 225 -7.36 17.05 -9.89
C ALA A 225 -8.55 16.78 -10.80
N LYS A 226 -9.44 17.78 -10.90
CA LYS A 226 -10.43 17.86 -11.96
C LYS A 226 -9.75 18.45 -13.19
N THR A 227 -9.72 17.71 -14.28
CA THR A 227 -9.02 18.08 -15.52
C THR A 227 -9.98 18.58 -16.60
N SER A 228 -9.43 19.11 -17.69
CA SER A 228 -10.17 19.45 -18.89
C SER A 228 -10.49 18.25 -19.79
N ASP A 229 -9.92 17.07 -19.51
CA ASP A 229 -10.19 15.83 -20.25
C ASP A 229 -11.53 15.22 -19.81
N LEU A 230 -12.58 15.53 -20.53
CA LEU A 230 -13.94 15.20 -20.18
C LEU A 230 -14.18 13.69 -20.06
N ALA A 231 -13.56 12.91 -20.94
CA ALA A 231 -13.70 11.47 -20.94
C ALA A 231 -13.02 10.79 -19.75
N ARG A 232 -11.99 11.44 -19.17
CA ARG A 232 -11.18 10.88 -18.06
C ARG A 232 -11.44 11.52 -16.72
N ASN A 233 -12.20 12.61 -16.70
CA ASN A 233 -12.47 13.41 -15.52
C ASN A 233 -13.64 12.89 -14.64
N VAL A 234 -14.26 11.78 -14.97
CA VAL A 234 -15.54 11.29 -14.43
C VAL A 234 -15.54 11.06 -12.90
N ARG A 235 -14.37 10.87 -12.25
CA ARG A 235 -14.27 10.67 -10.80
C ARG A 235 -14.49 11.93 -9.96
N TYR A 236 -14.48 13.13 -10.57
CA TYR A 236 -14.56 14.37 -9.78
C TYR A 236 -15.84 14.50 -8.95
N LEU A 237 -16.90 13.79 -9.33
CA LEU A 237 -18.17 13.75 -8.60
C LEU A 237 -18.04 13.07 -7.22
N GLU A 238 -16.99 12.25 -7.02
CA GLU A 238 -16.72 11.54 -5.78
C GLU A 238 -15.74 12.30 -4.85
N PHE A 239 -15.17 13.43 -5.30
CA PHE A 239 -14.12 14.14 -4.58
C PHE A 239 -14.62 14.72 -3.25
N ASP A 240 -15.81 15.28 -3.22
CA ASP A 240 -16.33 15.97 -2.04
C ASP A 240 -16.62 14.99 -0.89
N ASP A 241 -17.15 13.79 -1.20
CA ASP A 241 -17.37 12.76 -0.19
C ASP A 241 -16.03 12.25 0.41
N ALA A 242 -15.00 12.05 -0.43
CA ALA A 242 -13.68 11.64 0.04
C ALA A 242 -13.01 12.73 0.89
N ILE A 243 -13.11 13.99 0.49
CA ILE A 243 -12.60 15.13 1.26
C ILE A 243 -13.29 15.19 2.61
N PHE A 244 -14.61 15.02 2.63
CA PHE A 244 -15.40 15.01 3.85
C PHE A 244 -14.95 13.90 4.81
N ASP A 245 -14.92 12.66 4.34
CA ASP A 245 -14.58 11.48 5.14
C ASP A 245 -13.14 11.55 5.67
N ALA A 246 -12.20 12.00 4.86
CA ALA A 246 -10.81 12.21 5.29
C ALA A 246 -10.70 13.29 6.37
N ARG A 247 -11.47 14.38 6.29
CA ARG A 247 -11.52 15.39 7.36
C ARG A 247 -12.10 14.86 8.65
N VAL A 248 -13.07 13.95 8.57
CA VAL A 248 -13.56 13.24 9.75
C VAL A 248 -12.50 12.36 10.37
N ALA A 249 -11.68 11.70 9.57
CA ALA A 249 -10.52 10.93 10.03
C ALA A 249 -9.41 11.79 10.65
N GLY A 250 -9.16 12.96 10.09
CA GLY A 250 -8.54 14.08 10.81
C GLY A 250 -7.04 14.29 10.71
N ASP A 251 -6.28 13.49 9.97
CA ASP A 251 -4.82 13.49 10.10
C ASP A 251 -4.06 14.20 8.95
N PHE A 252 -4.68 14.39 7.79
CA PHE A 252 -4.10 15.10 6.65
C PHE A 252 -5.16 15.90 5.86
N SER A 253 -4.72 16.71 4.91
CA SER A 253 -5.62 17.48 4.06
C SER A 253 -5.78 16.85 2.70
N ILE A 254 -7.02 16.81 2.18
CA ILE A 254 -7.30 16.55 0.78
C ILE A 254 -7.73 17.86 0.14
N LEU A 255 -7.12 18.21 -0.98
CA LEU A 255 -7.44 19.42 -1.74
C LEU A 255 -7.93 19.04 -3.14
N ARG A 256 -9.05 19.61 -3.50
CA ARG A 256 -9.55 19.61 -4.85
C ARG A 256 -8.88 20.73 -5.64
N THR A 257 -8.49 20.47 -6.88
CA THR A 257 -7.96 21.48 -7.79
C THR A 257 -8.54 21.31 -9.20
N ASN A 258 -8.72 22.42 -9.89
CA ASN A 258 -9.10 22.47 -11.30
C ASN A 258 -7.83 22.73 -12.11
N SER A 259 -7.12 21.69 -12.49
CA SER A 259 -5.86 21.80 -13.23
C SER A 259 -5.54 20.49 -13.92
N ASP A 260 -5.12 20.60 -15.19
CA ASP A 260 -4.69 19.43 -15.96
C ASP A 260 -3.41 18.81 -15.40
N ALA A 261 -2.52 19.61 -14.91
CA ALA A 261 -1.27 19.11 -14.36
C ALA A 261 -0.69 20.12 -13.35
N PRO A 262 -0.98 19.99 -12.06
CA PRO A 262 -0.27 20.76 -11.06
C PRO A 262 1.19 20.32 -10.99
N TYR A 263 2.10 21.25 -11.29
CA TYR A 263 3.55 21.02 -11.34
C TYR A 263 4.24 21.41 -10.04
N GLY A 264 5.40 20.78 -9.81
CA GLY A 264 6.30 21.17 -8.73
C GLY A 264 5.76 20.91 -7.34
N LEU A 265 4.79 20.03 -7.23
CA LEU A 265 4.24 19.62 -5.95
C LEU A 265 5.21 18.66 -5.27
N THR A 266 5.78 19.08 -4.17
CA THR A 266 6.66 18.25 -3.35
C THR A 266 5.93 17.77 -2.11
N ASN A 267 6.35 16.61 -1.56
CA ASN A 267 5.77 16.05 -0.34
C ASN A 267 4.26 15.73 -0.51
N LEU A 268 3.90 15.00 -1.57
CA LEU A 268 2.52 14.55 -1.78
C LEU A 268 2.27 13.24 -1.02
N LEU A 269 1.16 13.17 -0.28
CA LEU A 269 0.64 11.91 0.25
C LEU A 269 -0.21 11.19 -0.80
N GLY A 270 -0.80 11.89 -1.73
CA GLY A 270 -1.60 11.31 -2.79
C GLY A 270 -1.87 12.26 -3.96
N TYR A 271 -2.21 11.65 -5.09
CA TYR A 271 -2.57 12.39 -6.28
C TYR A 271 -3.50 11.56 -7.16
N GLN A 272 -4.71 12.03 -7.38
CA GLN A 272 -5.63 11.42 -8.35
C GLN A 272 -5.99 12.41 -9.44
N THR A 273 -5.97 11.93 -10.67
CA THR A 273 -6.29 12.72 -11.87
C THR A 273 -7.03 11.87 -12.91
N GLY A 274 -7.48 12.50 -13.97
CA GLY A 274 -8.01 11.85 -15.16
C GLY A 274 -7.51 12.61 -16.38
N LEU A 275 -6.39 12.19 -16.96
CA LEU A 275 -5.75 12.85 -18.09
C LEU A 275 -5.00 11.84 -18.95
N MET A 276 -5.07 11.98 -20.27
CA MET A 276 -4.37 11.08 -21.19
C MET A 276 -2.84 11.16 -21.02
N GLN A 277 -2.31 12.38 -20.99
CA GLN A 277 -0.87 12.64 -20.86
C GLN A 277 -0.63 13.74 -19.84
N PHE A 278 0.33 13.52 -18.96
CA PHE A 278 0.76 14.53 -17.99
C PHE A 278 2.24 14.33 -17.64
N ASN A 279 2.87 15.41 -17.18
CA ASN A 279 4.25 15.37 -16.74
C ASN A 279 4.31 15.52 -15.21
N ILE A 280 4.79 14.48 -14.54
CA ILE A 280 4.88 14.43 -13.09
C ILE A 280 6.32 14.49 -12.57
N VAL A 281 7.30 14.66 -13.46
CA VAL A 281 8.74 14.58 -13.15
C VAL A 281 9.17 15.59 -12.07
N SER A 282 8.48 16.71 -11.95
CA SER A 282 8.76 17.71 -10.90
C SER A 282 8.01 17.48 -9.58
N ASN A 283 7.11 16.49 -9.51
CA ASN A 283 6.37 16.15 -8.31
C ASN A 283 7.13 15.07 -7.52
N ALA A 284 7.02 15.09 -6.20
CA ALA A 284 7.63 14.10 -5.33
C ALA A 284 6.66 13.64 -4.26
N PHE A 285 6.64 12.34 -4.02
CA PHE A 285 5.76 11.69 -3.07
C PHE A 285 6.50 11.33 -1.77
N VAL A 286 5.75 11.31 -0.66
CA VAL A 286 6.26 10.82 0.61
C VAL A 286 6.07 9.31 0.73
N PRO A 287 6.81 8.62 1.63
CA PRO A 287 6.57 7.21 1.91
C PRO A 287 5.09 6.93 2.24
N GLY A 288 4.54 5.87 1.65
CA GLY A 288 3.13 5.49 1.80
C GLY A 288 2.16 6.17 0.82
N ALA A 289 2.64 7.07 -0.03
CA ALA A 289 1.77 7.77 -0.99
C ALA A 289 1.18 6.83 -2.04
N ILE A 290 -0.07 7.07 -2.39
CA ILE A 290 -0.78 6.41 -3.50
C ILE A 290 -1.20 7.44 -4.54
N ALA A 291 -1.07 7.07 -5.82
CA ALA A 291 -1.41 8.01 -6.90
C ALA A 291 -1.80 7.27 -8.17
N ASP A 292 -2.78 7.79 -8.90
CA ASP A 292 -3.23 7.20 -10.15
C ASP A 292 -3.85 8.22 -11.11
N SER A 293 -4.00 7.81 -12.38
CA SER A 293 -4.75 8.53 -13.39
C SER A 293 -5.80 7.62 -14.02
N LEU A 294 -7.03 8.12 -14.13
CA LEU A 294 -8.06 7.46 -14.94
C LEU A 294 -7.69 7.65 -16.40
N THR A 295 -7.22 6.59 -17.03
CA THR A 295 -6.90 6.54 -18.47
C THR A 295 -6.90 5.10 -18.96
N SER A 296 -7.18 4.87 -20.25
CA SER A 296 -7.46 3.54 -20.81
C SER A 296 -6.29 2.55 -20.70
N TYR A 297 -5.06 3.03 -20.82
CA TYR A 297 -3.87 2.19 -20.94
C TYR A 297 -2.80 2.55 -19.90
N GLY A 298 -3.22 3.08 -18.74
CA GLY A 298 -2.30 3.42 -17.66
C GLY A 298 -1.56 2.20 -17.06
N GLY A 299 -2.11 1.00 -17.22
CA GLY A 299 -1.51 -0.26 -16.76
C GLY A 299 -0.63 -0.97 -17.79
N LEU A 300 -0.47 -0.46 -19.02
CA LEU A 300 0.47 -1.04 -19.99
C LEU A 300 1.89 -0.64 -19.63
N LEU A 301 2.63 -1.57 -19.02
CA LEU A 301 3.94 -1.27 -18.41
C LEU A 301 5.07 -1.24 -19.43
N TYR A 302 5.08 -2.15 -20.39
CA TYR A 302 6.19 -2.43 -21.30
C TYR A 302 5.81 -2.37 -22.77
N GLU A 303 4.58 -2.05 -23.07
CA GLU A 303 4.03 -1.96 -24.41
C GLU A 303 3.66 -0.50 -24.75
N SER A 304 3.26 -0.25 -25.99
CA SER A 304 2.78 1.06 -26.39
C SER A 304 1.43 1.36 -25.72
N SER A 305 1.39 2.37 -24.90
CA SER A 305 0.17 2.86 -24.24
C SER A 305 -0.67 3.78 -25.13
N GLY A 306 -0.41 3.83 -26.46
CA GLY A 306 -1.07 4.77 -27.34
C GLY A 306 -0.72 6.24 -27.05
N GLY A 307 0.44 6.48 -26.41
CA GLY A 307 0.86 7.79 -25.97
C GLY A 307 0.29 8.23 -24.61
N GLN A 308 -0.42 7.36 -23.90
CA GLN A 308 -0.95 7.65 -22.56
C GLN A 308 0.15 7.51 -21.48
N THR A 309 0.08 8.32 -20.44
CA THR A 309 1.02 8.22 -19.32
C THR A 309 0.65 7.00 -18.45
N THR A 310 1.62 6.10 -18.25
CA THR A 310 1.41 4.88 -17.48
C THR A 310 1.61 5.11 -15.98
N LEU A 311 1.10 4.19 -15.16
CA LEU A 311 1.26 4.19 -13.70
C LEU A 311 2.73 4.23 -13.24
N LEU A 312 3.68 3.79 -14.09
CA LEU A 312 5.12 3.86 -13.78
C LEU A 312 5.61 5.31 -13.59
N ALA A 313 4.93 6.31 -14.15
CA ALA A 313 5.28 7.71 -13.93
C ALA A 313 5.14 8.11 -12.46
N PHE A 314 4.08 7.66 -11.78
CA PHE A 314 3.88 7.87 -10.35
C PHE A 314 4.90 7.11 -9.50
N MET A 315 5.15 5.85 -9.86
CA MET A 315 6.13 5.00 -9.16
C MET A 315 7.54 5.61 -9.25
N ASN A 316 7.92 6.14 -10.43
CA ASN A 316 9.21 6.81 -10.62
C ASN A 316 9.32 8.14 -9.87
N ALA A 317 8.20 8.79 -9.58
CA ALA A 317 8.12 10.00 -8.76
C ALA A 317 8.13 9.71 -7.24
N GLY A 318 8.11 8.43 -6.84
CA GLY A 318 8.22 7.99 -5.44
C GLY A 318 6.89 7.56 -4.79
N ALA A 319 5.83 7.35 -5.54
CA ALA A 319 4.61 6.74 -5.01
C ALA A 319 4.87 5.29 -4.58
N CYS A 320 4.25 4.85 -3.48
CA CYS A 320 4.31 3.47 -2.99
C CYS A 320 3.34 2.54 -3.72
N GLY A 321 2.31 3.10 -4.31
CA GLY A 321 1.31 2.37 -5.09
C GLY A 321 0.68 3.21 -6.18
N SER A 322 0.30 2.55 -7.27
CA SER A 322 -0.42 3.13 -8.39
C SER A 322 -1.32 2.09 -9.05
N TYR A 323 -2.31 2.59 -9.78
CA TYR A 323 -3.30 1.79 -10.47
C TYR A 323 -3.38 2.22 -11.93
N GLY A 324 -3.62 1.25 -12.83
CA GLY A 324 -3.88 1.54 -14.23
C GLY A 324 -4.53 0.35 -14.94
N THR A 325 -5.36 0.62 -15.93
CA THR A 325 -6.03 -0.43 -16.70
C THR A 325 -5.16 -0.96 -17.83
N VAL A 326 -5.22 -2.27 -18.07
CA VAL A 326 -4.38 -2.99 -19.06
C VAL A 326 -5.05 -3.15 -20.42
N THR A 327 -6.31 -2.76 -20.52
CA THR A 327 -7.10 -2.71 -21.74
C THR A 327 -8.13 -1.62 -21.60
N GLU A 328 -8.80 -1.23 -22.69
CA GLU A 328 -9.83 -0.18 -22.68
C GLU A 328 -10.93 -0.48 -21.62
N PRO A 329 -11.04 0.33 -20.57
CA PRO A 329 -12.04 0.12 -19.51
C PRO A 329 -13.35 0.81 -19.80
N CYS A 330 -13.42 1.65 -20.83
CA CYS A 330 -14.37 2.73 -20.94
C CYS A 330 -14.25 3.71 -19.74
N ASN A 331 -14.96 4.82 -19.74
CA ASN A 331 -14.83 5.83 -18.67
C ASN A 331 -15.77 5.55 -17.47
N TRP A 332 -15.82 4.30 -17.03
CA TRP A 332 -16.56 3.88 -15.85
C TRP A 332 -15.79 4.17 -14.57
N PRO A 333 -16.25 5.06 -13.66
CA PRO A 333 -15.57 5.31 -12.38
C PRO A 333 -15.37 4.05 -11.55
N GLN A 334 -16.32 3.10 -11.62
CA GLN A 334 -16.30 1.83 -10.89
C GLN A 334 -15.08 0.94 -11.21
N LYS A 335 -14.44 1.14 -12.35
CA LYS A 335 -13.22 0.42 -12.77
C LYS A 335 -11.94 1.08 -12.29
N PHE A 336 -12.02 2.19 -11.57
CA PHE A 336 -10.89 2.95 -11.05
C PHE A 336 -11.03 3.14 -9.54
N PRO A 337 -9.90 3.34 -8.83
CA PRO A 337 -9.96 3.62 -7.40
C PRO A 337 -10.79 4.86 -7.11
N SER A 338 -11.82 4.72 -6.28
CA SER A 338 -12.53 5.87 -5.73
C SER A 338 -11.59 6.68 -4.83
N PRO A 339 -11.70 8.01 -4.76
CA PRO A 339 -10.93 8.84 -3.82
C PRO A 339 -11.09 8.45 -2.35
N GLN A 340 -12.04 7.59 -2.02
CA GLN A 340 -12.18 6.98 -0.69
C GLN A 340 -10.98 6.12 -0.27
N ASP A 341 -10.10 5.73 -1.19
CA ASP A 341 -8.85 5.03 -0.87
C ASP A 341 -8.00 5.80 0.15
N TYR A 342 -7.97 7.14 0.08
CA TYR A 342 -7.27 7.98 1.06
C TYR A 342 -7.95 7.99 2.43
N PHE A 343 -9.26 7.92 2.48
CA PHE A 343 -9.99 7.76 3.72
C PHE A 343 -9.68 6.41 4.38
N TYR A 344 -9.68 5.32 3.61
CA TYR A 344 -9.30 3.99 4.12
C TYR A 344 -7.85 3.97 4.61
N GLN A 345 -6.95 4.62 3.88
CA GLN A 345 -5.57 4.78 4.31
C GLN A 345 -5.48 5.52 5.66
N ALA A 346 -6.23 6.63 5.82
CA ALA A 346 -6.28 7.40 7.07
C ALA A 346 -6.82 6.58 8.26
N ARG A 347 -7.67 5.60 8.00
CA ARG A 347 -8.13 4.64 9.01
C ARG A 347 -7.04 3.66 9.46
N GLY A 348 -5.98 3.47 8.68
CA GLY A 348 -4.88 2.56 8.94
C GLY A 348 -4.90 1.26 8.15
N PHE A 349 -5.76 1.13 7.15
CA PHE A 349 -5.73 0.01 6.22
C PHE A 349 -4.45 0.01 5.38
N SER A 350 -4.01 -1.17 4.95
CA SER A 350 -2.86 -1.34 4.08
C SER A 350 -3.16 -0.88 2.65
N LEU A 351 -2.11 -0.60 1.87
CA LEU A 351 -2.23 -0.15 0.48
C LEU A 351 -3.11 -1.09 -0.36
N ALA A 352 -2.92 -2.40 -0.26
CA ALA A 352 -3.75 -3.34 -1.01
C ALA A 352 -5.21 -3.29 -0.57
N GLU A 353 -5.47 -3.22 0.74
CA GLU A 353 -6.83 -3.08 1.26
C GLU A 353 -7.49 -1.79 0.77
N CYS A 354 -6.77 -0.66 0.78
CA CYS A 354 -7.27 0.63 0.29
C CYS A 354 -7.71 0.54 -1.18
N TYR A 355 -6.86 -0.04 -2.05
CA TYR A 355 -7.22 -0.20 -3.46
C TYR A 355 -8.43 -1.11 -3.64
N TYR A 356 -8.43 -2.31 -3.06
CA TYR A 356 -9.53 -3.25 -3.28
C TYR A 356 -10.84 -2.82 -2.63
N MET A 357 -10.82 -2.03 -1.55
CA MET A 357 -12.02 -1.40 -0.99
C MET A 357 -12.51 -0.20 -1.80
N SER A 358 -11.67 0.42 -2.60
CA SER A 358 -12.06 1.57 -3.44
C SER A 358 -12.43 1.20 -4.87
N LEU A 359 -12.28 -0.08 -5.26
CA LEU A 359 -12.50 -0.57 -6.63
C LEU A 359 -13.76 -1.45 -6.69
N ALA A 360 -14.82 -0.94 -7.29
CA ALA A 360 -16.06 -1.71 -7.45
C ALA A 360 -15.91 -2.83 -8.51
N ASN A 361 -15.19 -2.58 -9.61
CA ASN A 361 -15.04 -3.52 -10.73
C ASN A 361 -13.57 -3.56 -11.22
N PRO A 362 -12.63 -4.22 -10.50
CA PRO A 362 -11.19 -4.10 -10.75
C PRO A 362 -10.64 -4.94 -11.91
N TYR A 363 -11.45 -5.70 -12.65
CA TYR A 363 -10.98 -6.78 -13.52
C TYR A 363 -9.98 -6.37 -14.62
N GLN A 364 -10.03 -5.16 -15.14
CA GLN A 364 -9.06 -4.64 -16.11
C GLN A 364 -7.90 -3.90 -15.45
N GLY A 365 -7.99 -3.66 -14.15
CA GLY A 365 -7.04 -2.83 -13.42
C GLY A 365 -5.88 -3.60 -12.81
N LEU A 366 -4.68 -3.10 -13.03
CA LEU A 366 -3.44 -3.59 -12.47
C LEU A 366 -3.06 -2.72 -11.26
N ILE A 367 -2.83 -3.34 -10.12
CA ILE A 367 -2.30 -2.68 -8.93
C ILE A 367 -0.79 -2.94 -8.87
N VAL A 368 0.01 -1.87 -8.90
CA VAL A 368 1.45 -1.93 -8.70
C VAL A 368 1.80 -1.18 -7.43
N GLY A 369 2.44 -1.85 -6.48
CA GLY A 369 2.83 -1.23 -5.21
C GLY A 369 3.15 -2.22 -4.10
N GLU A 370 3.60 -1.69 -2.98
CA GLU A 370 3.92 -2.46 -1.78
C GLU A 370 2.64 -2.69 -0.95
N PRO A 371 2.11 -3.94 -0.92
CA PRO A 371 0.75 -4.18 -0.43
C PRO A 371 0.53 -3.90 1.04
N LEU A 372 1.56 -4.02 1.87
CA LEU A 372 1.46 -3.86 3.33
C LEU A 372 1.74 -2.45 3.81
N ALA A 373 2.09 -1.50 2.94
CA ALA A 373 2.33 -0.11 3.31
C ALA A 373 1.12 0.47 4.06
N ALA A 374 1.33 0.90 5.30
CA ALA A 374 0.26 1.30 6.20
C ALA A 374 0.66 2.52 7.05
N PRO A 375 0.68 3.71 6.44
CA PRO A 375 1.21 4.91 7.10
C PRO A 375 0.46 5.32 8.36
N PHE A 376 -0.80 4.95 8.51
CA PHE A 376 -1.63 5.30 9.67
C PHE A 376 -1.91 4.10 10.58
N ALA A 377 -1.15 3.02 10.48
CA ALA A 377 -1.27 1.86 11.36
C ALA A 377 -0.97 2.21 12.82
N ARG A 378 -1.74 1.65 13.76
CA ARG A 378 -1.64 1.83 15.21
C ARG A 378 -1.51 0.48 15.93
N PRO A 379 -0.38 -0.22 15.75
CA PRO A 379 -0.22 -1.56 16.31
C PRO A 379 -0.13 -1.55 17.83
N PRO A 380 -0.61 -2.62 18.48
CA PRO A 380 -0.34 -2.86 19.89
C PRO A 380 1.15 -3.15 20.13
N VAL A 381 1.55 -3.23 21.40
CA VAL A 381 2.89 -3.64 21.82
C VAL A 381 2.77 -4.90 22.66
N GLY A 382 3.68 -5.86 22.48
CA GLY A 382 3.69 -7.09 23.25
C GLY A 382 5.08 -7.52 23.70
N ALA A 383 5.12 -8.38 24.73
CA ALA A 383 6.36 -8.97 25.22
C ALA A 383 6.12 -10.36 25.84
N TRP A 384 7.01 -11.30 25.57
CA TRP A 384 7.09 -12.56 26.31
C TRP A 384 7.62 -12.32 27.72
N VAL A 385 6.92 -12.90 28.73
CA VAL A 385 7.33 -12.77 30.12
C VAL A 385 8.12 -14.01 30.52
N ASN A 386 9.31 -13.82 31.08
CA ASN A 386 10.18 -14.90 31.55
C ASN A 386 10.48 -15.99 30.50
N LEU A 387 10.57 -15.62 29.23
CA LEU A 387 10.97 -16.49 28.14
C LEU A 387 12.26 -15.97 27.48
N PRO A 388 13.45 -16.20 28.06
CA PRO A 388 14.73 -15.81 27.44
C PRO A 388 14.95 -16.51 26.11
N ALA A 389 15.78 -15.91 25.24
CA ALA A 389 16.13 -16.51 23.96
C ALA A 389 16.77 -17.91 24.17
N ASN A 390 16.38 -18.85 23.31
CA ASN A 390 16.79 -20.26 23.33
C ASN A 390 16.39 -21.03 24.61
N SER A 391 15.36 -20.57 25.32
CA SER A 391 14.78 -21.32 26.45
C SER A 391 14.37 -22.73 26.02
N GLY A 392 14.69 -23.72 26.87
CA GLY A 392 14.27 -25.11 26.67
C GLY A 392 12.80 -25.29 27.04
N LEU A 393 12.00 -25.82 26.13
CA LEU A 393 10.60 -26.16 26.33
C LEU A 393 10.42 -27.68 26.19
N SER A 394 9.65 -28.30 27.06
CA SER A 394 9.34 -29.73 26.98
C SER A 394 7.99 -30.07 27.60
N GLY A 395 7.32 -31.07 27.03
CA GLY A 395 5.99 -31.45 27.51
C GLY A 395 4.98 -30.30 27.39
N ILE A 396 4.21 -30.10 28.41
CA ILE A 396 3.28 -28.96 28.52
C ILE A 396 3.97 -27.86 29.33
N THR A 397 4.29 -26.74 28.65
CA THR A 397 5.00 -25.59 29.27
C THR A 397 4.07 -24.39 29.32
N ASN A 398 3.94 -23.76 30.47
CA ASN A 398 3.14 -22.54 30.62
C ASN A 398 3.97 -21.32 30.16
N LEU A 399 3.45 -20.60 29.20
CA LEU A 399 4.04 -19.38 28.66
C LEU A 399 3.14 -18.18 29.00
N THR A 400 3.76 -17.04 29.28
CA THR A 400 3.05 -15.80 29.59
C THR A 400 3.36 -14.71 28.58
N LEU A 401 2.31 -14.05 28.09
CA LEU A 401 2.40 -12.92 27.19
C LEU A 401 1.74 -11.69 27.83
N GLN A 402 2.36 -10.54 27.67
CA GLN A 402 1.80 -9.25 28.03
C GLN A 402 1.70 -8.37 26.80
N CYS A 403 0.55 -7.70 26.61
CA CYS A 403 0.30 -6.83 25.49
C CYS A 403 -0.41 -5.57 25.96
N THR A 404 -0.10 -4.44 25.29
CA THR A 404 -0.73 -3.16 25.54
C THR A 404 -1.20 -2.57 24.20
N ALA A 405 -2.44 -2.10 24.14
CA ALA A 405 -3.01 -1.42 23.00
C ALA A 405 -2.29 -0.09 22.73
N SER A 406 -2.26 0.35 21.49
CA SER A 406 -1.69 1.66 21.11
C SER A 406 -2.47 2.82 21.76
N THR A 407 -3.79 2.72 21.77
CA THR A 407 -4.71 3.65 22.47
C THR A 407 -5.95 2.90 22.94
N SER A 408 -6.77 3.53 23.77
CA SER A 408 -8.03 2.95 24.22
C SER A 408 -9.04 2.72 23.08
N ASN A 409 -8.94 3.47 21.99
CA ASN A 409 -9.80 3.34 20.81
C ASN A 409 -9.34 2.22 19.85
N HIS A 410 -8.15 1.67 20.08
CA HIS A 410 -7.57 0.55 19.32
C HIS A 410 -7.24 -0.61 20.28
N PRO A 411 -8.25 -1.20 20.96
CA PRO A 411 -8.05 -2.24 21.97
C PRO A 411 -7.51 -3.52 21.33
N ILE A 412 -6.95 -4.41 22.14
CA ILE A 412 -6.50 -5.73 21.69
C ILE A 412 -7.68 -6.69 21.71
N GLN A 413 -7.92 -7.37 20.59
CA GLN A 413 -8.99 -8.36 20.46
C GLN A 413 -8.48 -9.79 20.40
N GLN A 414 -7.45 -10.06 19.62
CA GLN A 414 -7.02 -11.43 19.31
C GLN A 414 -5.50 -11.56 19.44
N VAL A 415 -5.08 -12.76 19.84
CA VAL A 415 -3.68 -13.18 19.81
C VAL A 415 -3.59 -14.55 19.17
N ASP A 416 -2.80 -14.65 18.09
CA ASP A 416 -2.48 -15.90 17.40
C ASP A 416 -1.05 -16.32 17.68
N LEU A 417 -0.80 -17.62 17.72
CA LEU A 417 0.51 -18.20 17.88
C LEU A 417 0.98 -18.85 16.58
N PHE A 418 2.20 -18.52 16.18
CA PHE A 418 2.90 -19.09 15.03
C PHE A 418 4.16 -19.80 15.48
N LEU A 419 4.50 -20.87 14.81
CA LEU A 419 5.77 -21.58 14.95
C LEU A 419 6.48 -21.61 13.60
N ASP A 420 7.71 -21.10 13.55
CA ASP A 420 8.52 -21.01 12.33
C ASP A 420 7.77 -20.34 11.16
N GLY A 421 6.95 -19.33 11.46
CA GLY A 421 6.17 -18.61 10.47
C GLY A 421 4.88 -19.28 10.00
N THR A 422 4.51 -20.44 10.55
CA THR A 422 3.24 -21.13 10.26
C THR A 422 2.28 -20.98 11.43
N TRP A 423 1.02 -20.65 11.16
CA TRP A 423 -0.02 -20.55 12.18
C TRP A 423 -0.19 -21.85 12.94
N LEU A 424 -0.18 -21.76 14.26
CA LEU A 424 -0.33 -22.90 15.16
C LEU A 424 -1.72 -22.94 15.81
N GLN A 425 -2.10 -21.86 16.46
CA GLN A 425 -3.41 -21.75 17.14
C GLN A 425 -3.73 -20.29 17.49
N THR A 426 -5.02 -20.01 17.71
CA THR A 426 -5.47 -18.78 18.36
C THR A 426 -5.41 -18.95 19.87
N LEU A 427 -4.67 -18.10 20.56
CA LEU A 427 -4.51 -18.14 22.02
C LEU A 427 -5.69 -17.51 22.74
N THR A 428 -6.18 -16.41 22.22
CA THR A 428 -7.35 -15.70 22.74
C THR A 428 -8.04 -14.92 21.64
N ASN A 429 -9.36 -14.79 21.75
CA ASN A 429 -10.18 -13.89 20.94
C ASN A 429 -11.26 -13.32 21.88
N ILE A 430 -11.28 -11.99 21.99
CA ILE A 430 -12.15 -11.24 22.88
C ILE A 430 -13.33 -10.71 22.05
N PRO A 431 -14.48 -11.41 22.00
CA PRO A 431 -15.64 -10.93 21.25
C PRO A 431 -16.28 -9.75 21.97
N PRO A 432 -17.16 -8.99 21.28
CA PRO A 432 -18.05 -8.05 21.93
C PRO A 432 -18.81 -8.67 23.08
N ALA A 433 -18.82 -8.01 24.24
CA ALA A 433 -19.44 -8.57 25.44
C ALA A 433 -20.96 -8.39 25.40
N ALA A 434 -21.69 -9.50 25.41
CA ALA A 434 -23.16 -9.51 25.55
C ALA A 434 -23.62 -8.77 26.81
N GLY A 435 -24.69 -7.99 26.70
CA GLY A 435 -25.21 -7.18 27.81
C GLY A 435 -24.58 -5.82 28.00
N ASN A 436 -23.51 -5.48 27.27
CA ASN A 436 -23.04 -4.12 27.21
C ASN A 436 -24.08 -3.24 26.53
N GLN A 437 -24.21 -1.99 26.96
CA GLN A 437 -25.12 -1.02 26.38
C GLN A 437 -24.32 0.11 25.73
N LEU A 438 -24.59 0.35 24.48
CA LEU A 438 -24.03 1.45 23.70
C LEU A 438 -25.04 2.59 23.68
N TYR A 439 -24.59 3.77 24.03
CA TYR A 439 -25.42 4.98 24.01
C TYR A 439 -24.90 5.96 22.99
N VAL A 440 -25.80 6.45 22.15
CA VAL A 440 -25.53 7.52 21.18
C VAL A 440 -26.51 8.65 21.47
N ALA A 441 -25.99 9.78 21.87
CA ALA A 441 -26.78 10.99 22.07
C ALA A 441 -26.59 11.92 20.85
N ILE A 442 -27.70 12.26 20.23
CA ILE A 442 -27.76 13.17 19.08
C ILE A 442 -28.68 14.33 19.46
N ASN A 443 -28.18 15.55 19.44
CA ASN A 443 -28.91 16.77 19.79
C ASN A 443 -29.69 16.63 21.12
N GLY A 444 -29.02 16.05 22.13
CA GLY A 444 -29.62 15.83 23.47
C GLY A 444 -30.56 14.63 23.59
N GLY A 445 -30.94 14.01 22.50
CA GLY A 445 -31.77 12.78 22.50
C GLY A 445 -30.91 11.51 22.48
N THR A 446 -30.93 10.75 23.57
CA THR A 446 -30.15 9.51 23.69
C THR A 446 -30.89 8.31 23.10
N THR A 447 -30.18 7.53 22.30
CA THR A 447 -30.57 6.21 21.80
C THR A 447 -29.65 5.18 22.44
N ASN A 448 -30.17 4.05 22.85
CA ASN A 448 -29.40 2.95 23.40
C ASN A 448 -29.55 1.67 22.58
N TYR A 449 -28.49 0.90 22.55
CA TYR A 449 -28.43 -0.42 21.92
C TYR A 449 -27.81 -1.42 22.87
N LEU A 450 -28.51 -2.54 23.11
CA LEU A 450 -28.04 -3.63 23.95
C LEU A 450 -27.31 -4.66 23.06
N VAL A 451 -26.04 -4.91 23.36
CA VAL A 451 -25.21 -5.89 22.64
C VAL A 451 -25.76 -7.31 22.87
N PRO A 452 -26.21 -8.01 21.80
CA PRO A 452 -26.74 -9.36 21.94
C PRO A 452 -25.63 -10.38 22.18
N SER A 453 -26.03 -11.63 22.55
CA SER A 453 -25.11 -12.76 22.61
C SER A 453 -24.56 -13.10 21.19
N ASN A 454 -23.30 -13.51 21.15
CA ASN A 454 -22.59 -13.88 19.90
C ASN A 454 -22.53 -12.76 18.85
N ALA A 455 -22.59 -11.51 19.28
CA ALA A 455 -22.46 -10.37 18.40
C ALA A 455 -21.03 -10.26 17.83
N THR A 456 -20.95 -9.85 16.57
CA THR A 456 -19.71 -9.37 15.94
C THR A 456 -19.74 -7.85 15.88
N ILE A 457 -18.58 -7.23 15.69
CA ILE A 457 -18.50 -5.78 15.52
C ILE A 457 -19.43 -5.33 14.37
N ALA A 458 -19.39 -6.03 13.23
CA ALA A 458 -20.25 -5.73 12.09
C ALA A 458 -21.75 -5.86 12.41
N SER A 459 -22.17 -6.90 13.15
CA SER A 459 -23.57 -7.07 13.52
C SER A 459 -24.05 -6.00 14.50
N ILE A 460 -23.15 -5.53 15.38
CA ILE A 460 -23.46 -4.41 16.29
C ILE A 460 -23.58 -3.11 15.49
N ALA A 461 -22.68 -2.87 14.54
CA ALA A 461 -22.75 -1.69 13.70
C ALA A 461 -24.06 -1.63 12.91
N SER A 462 -24.47 -2.75 12.30
CA SER A 462 -25.75 -2.85 11.60
C SER A 462 -26.94 -2.62 12.53
N GLY A 463 -26.99 -3.34 13.66
CA GLY A 463 -28.11 -3.19 14.60
C GLY A 463 -28.20 -1.80 15.27
N LEU A 464 -27.03 -1.18 15.54
CA LEU A 464 -27.01 0.20 16.06
C LEU A 464 -27.43 1.20 14.98
N ALA A 465 -27.01 1.02 13.73
CA ALA A 465 -27.45 1.83 12.61
C ALA A 465 -28.97 1.79 12.43
N ASP A 466 -29.57 0.59 12.52
CA ASP A 466 -31.03 0.42 12.41
C ASP A 466 -31.80 1.23 13.47
N VAL A 467 -31.35 1.24 14.72
CA VAL A 467 -32.02 2.02 15.78
C VAL A 467 -31.76 3.53 15.64
N LEU A 468 -30.68 3.93 15.00
CA LEU A 468 -30.36 5.34 14.74
C LEU A 468 -31.11 5.94 13.55
N GLN A 469 -31.73 5.13 12.67
CA GLN A 469 -32.49 5.62 11.51
C GLN A 469 -33.59 6.63 11.90
N SER A 470 -34.12 6.57 13.11
CA SER A 470 -35.11 7.52 13.61
C SER A 470 -34.54 8.93 13.89
N LYS A 471 -33.24 9.08 13.91
CA LYS A 471 -32.51 10.30 14.27
C LYS A 471 -31.66 10.88 13.15
N ALA A 472 -31.13 10.01 12.32
CA ALA A 472 -30.27 10.33 11.19
C ALA A 472 -30.34 9.20 10.16
N GLN A 473 -29.98 9.48 8.92
CA GLN A 473 -29.68 8.42 7.98
C GLN A 473 -28.39 7.73 8.45
N ALA A 474 -28.50 6.50 8.91
CA ALA A 474 -27.38 5.74 9.46
C ALA A 474 -27.07 4.53 8.56
N VAL A 475 -25.82 4.39 8.15
CA VAL A 475 -25.35 3.29 7.30
C VAL A 475 -24.15 2.62 7.94
N ALA A 476 -24.21 1.29 8.09
CA ALA A 476 -23.09 0.51 8.62
C ALA A 476 -22.12 0.08 7.50
N TYR A 477 -20.83 0.28 7.74
CA TYR A 477 -19.71 -0.12 6.89
C TYR A 477 -18.74 -0.95 7.75
N GLY A 478 -19.03 -2.23 7.88
CA GLY A 478 -18.20 -3.10 8.74
C GLY A 478 -18.20 -2.67 10.22
N ASP A 479 -17.16 -2.01 10.69
CA ASP A 479 -17.01 -1.53 12.06
C ASP A 479 -17.33 -0.03 12.22
N ARG A 480 -17.70 0.65 11.16
CA ARG A 480 -18.05 2.07 11.13
C ARG A 480 -19.54 2.25 10.82
N ILE A 481 -20.14 3.26 11.44
CA ILE A 481 -21.46 3.76 11.09
C ILE A 481 -21.31 5.20 10.60
N GLY A 482 -21.69 5.45 9.35
CA GLY A 482 -21.85 6.80 8.83
C GLY A 482 -23.21 7.35 9.24
N LEU A 483 -23.23 8.55 9.82
CA LEU A 483 -24.44 9.29 10.17
C LEU A 483 -24.55 10.51 9.27
N GLN A 484 -25.70 10.70 8.64
CA GLN A 484 -26.02 11.90 7.88
C GLN A 484 -27.33 12.49 8.36
N PHE A 485 -27.30 13.77 8.72
CA PHE A 485 -28.47 14.47 9.24
C PHE A 485 -29.19 15.19 8.09
N THR A 486 -30.51 15.04 8.01
CA THR A 486 -31.29 15.54 6.87
C THR A 486 -31.91 16.92 7.10
N ASP A 487 -31.75 17.52 8.28
CA ASP A 487 -32.25 18.86 8.55
C ASP A 487 -31.26 19.91 8.03
N ILE A 488 -31.57 20.45 6.85
CA ILE A 488 -30.77 21.48 6.20
C ILE A 488 -30.84 22.86 6.91
N ASN A 489 -31.81 23.04 7.81
CA ASN A 489 -31.94 24.30 8.53
C ASN A 489 -31.07 24.40 9.78
N THR A 490 -30.47 23.26 10.18
CA THR A 490 -29.59 23.20 11.35
C THR A 490 -28.16 22.97 10.87
N PRO A 491 -27.29 24.00 10.93
CA PRO A 491 -25.86 23.81 10.56
C PRO A 491 -25.22 22.69 11.36
N GLY A 492 -24.37 21.92 10.73
CA GLY A 492 -23.74 20.75 11.32
C GLY A 492 -23.02 20.99 12.63
N ALA A 493 -22.42 22.18 12.80
CA ALA A 493 -21.83 22.62 14.05
C ALA A 493 -22.79 22.60 15.23
N GLN A 494 -24.08 22.61 14.97
CA GLN A 494 -25.14 22.72 15.98
C GLN A 494 -25.76 21.38 16.35
N ILE A 495 -25.34 20.27 15.71
CA ILE A 495 -25.83 18.94 16.04
C ILE A 495 -24.74 18.17 16.84
N PRO A 496 -24.77 18.27 18.17
CA PRO A 496 -23.82 17.55 19.01
C PRO A 496 -24.12 16.06 18.96
N VAL A 497 -23.08 15.27 18.73
CA VAL A 497 -23.10 13.82 18.83
C VAL A 497 -22.11 13.39 19.90
N SER A 498 -22.55 12.54 20.83
CA SER A 498 -21.67 11.94 21.83
C SER A 498 -22.01 10.45 22.02
N VAL A 499 -21.02 9.70 22.44
CA VAL A 499 -21.15 8.26 22.64
C VAL A 499 -20.65 7.86 24.02
N SER A 500 -21.24 6.82 24.59
CA SER A 500 -20.76 6.18 25.81
C SER A 500 -21.14 4.71 25.84
N THR A 501 -20.47 3.95 26.67
CA THR A 501 -20.72 2.53 26.86
C THR A 501 -20.95 2.25 28.35
N ALA A 502 -22.00 1.50 28.67
CA ALA A 502 -22.15 0.90 30.00
C ALA A 502 -21.78 -0.59 29.87
N ILE A 503 -20.76 -0.98 30.62
CA ILE A 503 -20.25 -2.34 30.64
C ILE A 503 -21.15 -3.19 31.56
N GLY A 504 -21.58 -4.35 31.07
CA GLY A 504 -22.33 -5.34 31.86
C GLY A 504 -21.43 -6.03 32.89
N SER A 505 -21.97 -7.03 33.57
CA SER A 505 -21.29 -7.74 34.67
C SER A 505 -20.03 -8.52 34.30
N ALA A 506 -19.75 -8.72 33.00
CA ALA A 506 -18.51 -9.34 32.51
C ALA A 506 -17.51 -8.22 32.19
N SER A 507 -16.78 -7.73 33.17
CA SER A 507 -16.04 -6.48 33.15
C SER A 507 -14.75 -6.45 32.33
N GLU A 508 -14.25 -7.61 31.87
CA GLU A 508 -12.96 -7.65 31.13
C GLU A 508 -13.12 -7.53 29.61
N LEU A 509 -14.31 -7.79 29.10
CA LEU A 509 -14.60 -7.75 27.68
C LEU A 509 -15.39 -6.49 27.36
N THR A 510 -14.75 -5.54 26.73
CA THR A 510 -15.39 -4.26 26.44
C THR A 510 -15.71 -4.14 24.95
N THR A 511 -16.95 -3.73 24.67
CA THR A 511 -17.33 -3.17 23.38
C THR A 511 -17.69 -1.71 23.61
N PHE A 512 -17.12 -0.83 22.83
CA PHE A 512 -17.41 0.59 22.97
C PHE A 512 -17.61 1.26 21.61
N VAL A 513 -18.31 2.38 21.63
CA VAL A 513 -18.51 3.25 20.47
C VAL A 513 -17.67 4.49 20.67
N ALA A 514 -16.87 4.83 19.66
CA ALA A 514 -16.13 6.09 19.63
C ALA A 514 -16.61 6.94 18.47
N ALA A 515 -16.99 8.17 18.73
CA ALA A 515 -17.22 9.14 17.66
C ALA A 515 -15.88 9.66 17.17
N SER A 516 -15.66 9.61 15.86
CA SER A 516 -14.44 10.15 15.26
C SER A 516 -14.35 11.65 15.41
N ARG A 517 -15.50 12.33 15.25
CA ARG A 517 -15.71 13.74 15.59
C ARG A 517 -17.12 13.95 16.06
N THR A 518 -17.27 14.82 17.06
CA THR A 518 -18.54 15.40 17.45
C THR A 518 -18.68 16.77 16.80
N ASN A 519 -19.92 17.18 16.50
CA ASN A 519 -20.18 18.49 15.88
C ASN A 519 -19.40 18.72 14.60
N PHE A 520 -19.30 17.72 13.75
CA PHE A 520 -18.62 17.88 12.47
C PHE A 520 -19.41 18.89 11.64
N LEU A 521 -18.69 19.87 11.13
CA LEU A 521 -19.24 20.89 10.26
C LEU A 521 -19.24 20.42 8.81
N ASP A 522 -20.23 20.83 8.08
CA ASP A 522 -20.34 20.84 6.62
C ASP A 522 -19.29 21.76 5.99
N SER A 523 -18.06 21.73 6.51
CA SER A 523 -16.94 22.55 6.05
C SER A 523 -16.42 22.17 4.66
N VAL A 524 -16.96 21.10 4.08
CA VAL A 524 -16.67 20.67 2.70
C VAL A 524 -17.80 21.00 1.74
N ALA A 525 -18.95 21.47 2.21
CA ALA A 525 -20.03 21.91 1.35
C ALA A 525 -19.63 23.19 0.60
N TYR A 526 -19.39 23.06 -0.68
CA TYR A 526 -19.17 24.19 -1.57
C TYR A 526 -20.51 24.64 -2.15
N GLY A 527 -20.94 25.89 -1.84
CA GLY A 527 -22.11 26.44 -2.49
C GLY A 527 -21.94 26.44 -4.00
N PHE A 528 -22.94 26.03 -4.75
CA PHE A 528 -22.87 26.07 -6.20
C PHE A 528 -24.13 26.69 -6.83
N CYS A 529 -23.99 27.20 -8.03
CA CYS A 529 -25.09 27.65 -8.87
C CYS A 529 -24.79 27.23 -10.32
N ASN A 530 -25.76 26.62 -10.96
CA ASN A 530 -25.70 26.26 -12.38
C ASN A 530 -26.43 27.29 -13.22
N PHE A 531 -25.84 27.67 -14.34
CA PHE A 531 -26.51 28.48 -15.36
C PHE A 531 -26.51 27.76 -16.70
N VAL A 532 -27.64 27.82 -17.36
CA VAL A 532 -27.82 27.30 -18.72
C VAL A 532 -28.05 28.48 -19.66
N ILE A 533 -27.32 28.53 -20.75
CA ILE A 533 -27.46 29.53 -21.79
C ILE A 533 -27.81 28.80 -23.11
N THR A 534 -28.98 29.09 -23.63
CA THR A 534 -29.42 28.56 -24.94
C THR A 534 -29.42 29.66 -25.99
N ASN A 535 -29.51 29.25 -27.21
CA ASN A 535 -29.34 30.02 -28.45
C ASN A 535 -27.86 30.32 -28.76
N ALA A 536 -27.56 30.27 -30.06
CA ALA A 536 -26.22 30.57 -30.56
C ALA A 536 -25.95 32.08 -30.50
N PRO A 537 -24.83 32.52 -29.94
CA PRO A 537 -24.52 33.92 -29.81
C PRO A 537 -24.17 34.55 -31.16
N GLN A 538 -24.58 35.81 -31.36
CA GLN A 538 -24.21 36.63 -32.49
C GLN A 538 -22.96 37.47 -32.15
N THR A 539 -22.27 37.97 -33.15
CA THR A 539 -21.15 38.90 -32.97
C THR A 539 -21.59 40.09 -32.12
N ASN A 540 -20.84 40.47 -31.11
CA ASN A 540 -21.07 41.48 -30.09
C ASN A 540 -22.17 41.19 -29.07
N ASP A 541 -22.75 40.00 -29.05
CA ASP A 541 -23.55 39.58 -27.90
C ASP A 541 -22.66 39.59 -26.64
N TYR A 542 -23.31 39.86 -25.52
CA TYR A 542 -22.58 39.91 -24.26
C TYR A 542 -23.24 39.04 -23.19
N LEU A 543 -22.39 38.60 -22.25
CA LEU A 543 -22.81 38.09 -20.95
C LEU A 543 -22.23 38.98 -19.87
N GLN A 544 -23.06 39.30 -18.88
CA GLN A 544 -22.65 40.06 -17.71
C GLN A 544 -23.08 39.35 -16.46
N ILE A 545 -22.13 39.10 -15.54
CA ILE A 545 -22.36 38.48 -14.26
C ILE A 545 -22.08 39.50 -13.15
N THR A 546 -23.00 39.59 -12.20
CA THR A 546 -22.80 40.35 -10.98
C THR A 546 -22.79 39.43 -9.78
N ILE A 547 -21.73 39.45 -9.02
CA ILE A 547 -21.49 38.58 -7.85
C ILE A 547 -21.45 39.48 -6.61
N THR A 548 -22.36 39.26 -5.66
CA THR A 548 -22.37 39.92 -4.36
C THR A 548 -21.76 38.96 -3.34
N LYS A 549 -20.60 39.31 -2.82
CA LYS A 549 -19.88 38.52 -1.82
C LYS A 549 -20.53 38.61 -0.45
N THR A 550 -20.20 37.73 0.48
CA THR A 550 -20.75 37.70 1.84
C THR A 550 -20.54 38.99 2.63
N ASN A 551 -19.49 39.75 2.31
CA ASN A 551 -19.22 41.07 2.91
C ASN A 551 -19.98 42.24 2.24
N GLY A 552 -20.85 41.95 1.27
CA GLY A 552 -21.62 42.95 0.51
C GLY A 552 -20.85 43.60 -0.65
N THR A 553 -19.64 43.16 -0.93
CA THR A 553 -18.88 43.69 -2.07
C THR A 553 -19.43 43.10 -3.38
N GLU A 554 -19.75 43.96 -4.32
CA GLU A 554 -20.23 43.56 -5.66
C GLU A 554 -19.06 43.57 -6.64
N VAL A 555 -18.98 42.47 -7.43
CA VAL A 555 -18.04 42.30 -8.54
C VAL A 555 -18.86 42.09 -9.80
N THR A 556 -18.77 42.99 -10.76
CA THR A 556 -19.45 42.85 -12.05
C THR A 556 -18.41 42.62 -13.16
N LEU A 557 -18.60 41.57 -13.92
CA LEU A 557 -17.76 41.20 -15.07
C LEU A 557 -18.64 41.11 -16.33
N SER A 558 -18.11 41.58 -17.45
CA SER A 558 -18.81 41.50 -18.74
C SER A 558 -17.85 40.97 -19.81
N VAL A 559 -18.33 40.06 -20.62
CA VAL A 559 -17.62 39.54 -21.80
C VAL A 559 -18.45 39.72 -23.05
N THR A 560 -17.80 39.97 -24.17
CA THR A 560 -18.43 40.19 -25.46
C THR A 560 -18.01 39.12 -26.43
N ASN A 561 -18.97 38.61 -27.19
CA ASN A 561 -18.74 37.57 -28.17
C ASN A 561 -17.93 38.09 -29.34
N PRO A 562 -16.70 37.53 -29.59
CA PRO A 562 -15.85 38.01 -30.67
C PRO A 562 -16.41 37.63 -32.03
N PRO A 563 -16.02 38.35 -33.11
CA PRO A 563 -16.34 37.98 -34.47
C PRO A 563 -15.87 36.56 -34.79
N GLY A 564 -16.75 35.76 -35.37
CA GLY A 564 -16.45 34.35 -35.77
C GLY A 564 -16.74 33.29 -34.71
N ASN A 565 -17.00 33.65 -33.49
CA ASN A 565 -17.50 32.68 -32.52
C ASN A 565 -19.05 32.56 -32.66
N THR A 566 -19.51 31.39 -33.01
CA THR A 566 -20.95 31.05 -33.15
C THR A 566 -21.41 30.04 -32.13
N SER A 567 -20.53 29.65 -31.17
CA SER A 567 -20.84 28.63 -30.17
C SER A 567 -21.09 29.25 -28.78
N THR A 568 -22.17 28.86 -28.16
CA THR A 568 -22.48 29.22 -26.76
C THR A 568 -21.38 28.81 -25.78
N PRO A 569 -20.81 27.59 -25.87
CA PRO A 569 -19.63 27.21 -25.08
C PRO A 569 -18.46 28.16 -25.22
N GLY A 570 -18.17 28.63 -26.42
CA GLY A 570 -17.07 29.58 -26.65
C GLY A 570 -17.26 30.92 -25.91
N LEU A 571 -18.51 31.43 -25.86
CA LEU A 571 -18.82 32.66 -25.10
C LEU A 571 -18.78 32.42 -23.60
N ILE A 572 -19.24 31.25 -23.14
CA ILE A 572 -19.17 30.83 -21.73
C ILE A 572 -17.71 30.70 -21.25
N GLN A 573 -16.81 30.16 -22.07
CA GLN A 573 -15.39 30.04 -21.72
C GLN A 573 -14.73 31.42 -21.50
N LEU A 574 -15.14 32.43 -22.24
CA LEU A 574 -14.69 33.80 -21.98
C LEU A 574 -15.13 34.29 -20.61
N LEU A 575 -16.37 33.99 -20.21
CA LEU A 575 -16.92 34.38 -18.91
C LEU A 575 -16.22 33.60 -17.78
N ILE A 576 -16.04 32.28 -17.91
CA ILE A 576 -15.31 31.43 -16.98
C ILE A 576 -13.89 31.96 -16.77
N SER A 577 -13.19 32.29 -17.87
CA SER A 577 -11.85 32.85 -17.81
C SER A 577 -11.82 34.21 -17.09
N ALA A 578 -12.80 35.08 -17.34
CA ALA A 578 -12.89 36.38 -16.68
C ALA A 578 -13.14 36.23 -15.16
N ILE A 579 -13.97 35.27 -14.75
CA ILE A 579 -14.24 35.00 -13.34
C ILE A 579 -12.96 34.45 -12.67
N ASN A 580 -12.34 33.44 -13.26
CA ASN A 580 -11.20 32.72 -12.68
C ASN A 580 -9.89 33.52 -12.69
N THR A 581 -9.82 34.63 -13.40
CA THR A 581 -8.67 35.55 -13.40
C THR A 581 -8.90 36.80 -12.56
N ASN A 582 -10.11 37.00 -12.03
CA ASN A 582 -10.43 38.17 -11.20
C ASN A 582 -9.90 37.99 -9.77
N ALA A 583 -8.94 38.83 -9.37
CA ALA A 583 -8.28 38.73 -8.07
C ALA A 583 -9.26 38.82 -6.87
N SER A 584 -10.36 39.56 -7.00
CA SER A 584 -11.36 39.67 -5.93
C SER A 584 -12.17 38.38 -5.78
N LEU A 585 -12.44 37.69 -6.88
CA LEU A 585 -13.19 36.43 -6.88
C LEU A 585 -12.31 35.22 -6.53
N MET A 586 -11.01 35.32 -6.77
CA MET A 586 -10.07 34.27 -6.34
C MET A 586 -9.73 34.35 -4.84
N ALA A 587 -10.21 35.34 -4.12
CA ALA A 587 -10.07 35.40 -2.68
C ALA A 587 -10.99 34.36 -2.00
N ALA A 588 -10.68 34.04 -0.74
CA ALA A 588 -11.41 33.00 0.02
C ALA A 588 -12.93 33.25 0.15
N ASP A 589 -13.37 34.49 0.08
CA ASP A 589 -14.78 34.88 0.10
C ASP A 589 -15.40 35.05 -1.30
N GLY A 590 -14.73 34.60 -2.32
CA GLY A 590 -15.17 34.63 -3.71
C GLY A 590 -15.68 33.28 -4.23
N LEU A 591 -15.63 33.13 -5.55
CA LEU A 591 -16.09 31.93 -6.24
C LEU A 591 -15.21 31.61 -7.46
N VAL A 592 -15.32 30.39 -7.93
CA VAL A 592 -14.69 29.87 -9.16
C VAL A 592 -15.77 29.43 -10.13
N ALA A 593 -15.52 29.55 -11.42
CA ALA A 593 -16.42 29.09 -12.47
C ALA A 593 -15.83 27.86 -13.17
N GLU A 594 -16.67 26.90 -13.50
CA GLU A 594 -16.31 25.66 -14.20
C GLU A 594 -17.31 25.35 -15.32
N ASP A 595 -16.81 24.77 -16.41
CA ASP A 595 -17.66 24.17 -17.41
C ASP A 595 -18.52 23.07 -16.81
N PHE A 596 -19.81 23.08 -17.15
CA PHE A 596 -20.68 21.94 -16.88
C PHE A 596 -20.65 20.97 -18.05
N ILE A 597 -20.36 19.73 -17.76
CA ILE A 597 -20.36 18.65 -18.71
C ILE A 597 -21.53 17.76 -18.35
N ASP A 598 -22.51 17.69 -19.24
CA ASP A 598 -23.60 16.76 -19.12
C ASP A 598 -23.17 15.36 -19.59
N TYR A 599 -22.84 14.49 -18.64
CA TYR A 599 -22.49 13.09 -18.92
C TYR A 599 -23.73 12.23 -19.26
N THR A 600 -24.93 12.77 -19.19
CA THR A 600 -26.15 12.03 -19.60
C THR A 600 -26.30 11.97 -21.10
N VAL A 601 -25.51 12.74 -21.85
CA VAL A 601 -25.52 12.73 -23.33
C VAL A 601 -24.11 12.45 -23.84
N TYR A 602 -23.85 11.20 -24.20
CA TYR A 602 -22.59 10.85 -24.85
C TYR A 602 -22.57 11.43 -26.27
N GLN A 603 -21.66 12.36 -26.49
CA GLN A 603 -21.26 12.83 -27.82
C GLN A 603 -19.73 12.88 -27.88
N ASP A 604 -19.17 12.35 -28.93
CA ASP A 604 -17.73 12.41 -29.21
C ASP A 604 -17.46 13.40 -30.35
N PRO A 605 -16.82 14.56 -30.11
CA PRO A 605 -16.38 15.07 -28.81
C PRO A 605 -17.55 15.52 -27.92
N PRO A 606 -17.40 15.44 -26.58
CA PRO A 606 -18.44 15.88 -25.65
C PRO A 606 -18.75 17.35 -25.90
N VAL A 607 -20.03 17.65 -26.02
CA VAL A 607 -20.51 19.00 -26.28
C VAL A 607 -20.98 19.60 -24.96
N ASN A 608 -20.37 20.71 -24.56
CA ASN A 608 -20.97 21.58 -23.59
C ASN A 608 -22.31 22.06 -24.12
N GLY A 609 -23.40 21.74 -23.41
CA GLY A 609 -24.75 22.13 -23.78
C GLY A 609 -25.09 23.63 -23.60
N GLY A 610 -24.08 24.45 -23.29
CA GLY A 610 -24.27 25.85 -22.94
C GLY A 610 -24.45 26.06 -21.43
N GLU A 611 -23.90 25.19 -20.61
CA GLU A 611 -24.01 25.19 -19.16
C GLU A 611 -22.67 25.50 -18.49
N PHE A 612 -22.69 26.10 -17.31
CA PHE A 612 -21.53 26.24 -16.46
C PHE A 612 -21.93 26.34 -14.98
N ASN A 613 -21.03 25.93 -14.11
CA ASN A 613 -21.20 25.96 -12.65
C ASN A 613 -20.33 27.04 -12.02
N LEU A 614 -20.84 27.60 -10.93
CA LEU A 614 -20.14 28.49 -10.04
C LEU A 614 -20.05 27.82 -8.67
N TYR A 615 -18.85 27.80 -8.09
CA TYR A 615 -18.59 27.24 -6.76
C TYR A 615 -17.96 28.30 -5.86
N ALA A 616 -18.34 28.33 -4.59
CA ALA A 616 -17.66 29.17 -3.61
C ALA A 616 -16.21 28.72 -3.40
N GLN A 617 -15.29 29.66 -3.19
CA GLN A 617 -13.89 29.38 -2.83
C GLN A 617 -13.75 28.75 -1.44
N THR A 618 -14.65 29.09 -0.53
CA THR A 618 -14.67 28.56 0.83
C THR A 618 -15.92 27.71 1.03
N ALA A 619 -15.72 26.51 1.52
CA ALA A 619 -16.80 25.59 1.85
C ALA A 619 -17.58 26.02 3.09
N GLY A 620 -18.77 25.50 3.24
CA GLY A 620 -19.61 25.66 4.41
C GLY A 620 -20.75 26.66 4.25
N TRP A 621 -21.52 26.82 5.31
CA TRP A 621 -22.75 27.63 5.32
C TRP A 621 -22.58 29.09 4.82
N PRO A 622 -21.47 29.82 5.11
CA PRO A 622 -21.28 31.15 4.55
C PRO A 622 -21.29 31.22 3.02
N ALA A 623 -20.91 30.15 2.35
CA ALA A 623 -20.93 30.09 0.89
C ALA A 623 -22.32 30.33 0.28
N SER A 624 -23.38 29.87 0.96
CA SER A 624 -24.77 30.07 0.51
C SER A 624 -25.23 31.53 0.52
N GLN A 625 -24.47 32.41 1.15
CA GLN A 625 -24.77 33.84 1.21
C GLN A 625 -24.28 34.62 0.00
N ILE A 626 -23.45 34.02 -0.84
CA ILE A 626 -23.00 34.63 -2.09
C ILE A 626 -24.18 34.64 -3.07
N GLN A 627 -24.43 35.81 -3.64
CA GLN A 627 -25.51 36.01 -4.62
C GLN A 627 -24.90 36.25 -6.01
N VAL A 628 -25.56 35.73 -7.02
CA VAL A 628 -25.10 35.79 -8.41
C VAL A 628 -26.28 36.18 -9.30
N ALA A 629 -26.09 37.15 -10.17
CA ALA A 629 -27.04 37.50 -11.20
C ALA A 629 -26.36 37.45 -12.56
N LEU A 630 -26.88 36.64 -13.49
CA LEU A 630 -26.38 36.57 -14.87
C LEU A 630 -27.41 37.23 -15.81
N SER A 631 -26.91 38.09 -16.67
CA SER A 631 -27.66 38.76 -17.73
C SER A 631 -26.91 38.74 -19.04
N GLY A 632 -27.58 39.00 -20.15
CA GLY A 632 -26.94 38.99 -21.46
C GLY A 632 -27.76 39.70 -22.52
N SER A 633 -27.32 39.64 -23.79
CA SER A 633 -28.07 40.13 -24.96
C SER A 633 -29.47 39.51 -25.04
N ALA A 634 -30.42 40.24 -25.61
CA ALA A 634 -31.82 39.86 -25.60
C ALA A 634 -32.15 38.56 -26.38
N ASP A 635 -31.29 38.14 -27.26
CA ASP A 635 -31.39 36.91 -28.05
C ASP A 635 -30.81 35.68 -27.36
N LEU A 636 -30.08 35.87 -26.26
CA LEU A 636 -29.62 34.79 -25.42
C LEU A 636 -30.67 34.44 -24.36
N VAL A 637 -30.99 33.18 -24.22
CA VAL A 637 -31.90 32.71 -23.18
C VAL A 637 -31.08 32.16 -22.02
N ILE A 638 -31.19 32.78 -20.86
CA ILE A 638 -30.43 32.44 -19.66
C ILE A 638 -31.39 31.85 -18.61
N SER A 639 -31.00 30.74 -18.03
CA SER A 639 -31.72 30.08 -16.95
C SER A 639 -30.75 29.64 -15.85
N PRO A 640 -31.08 29.84 -14.56
CA PRO A 640 -32.22 30.59 -14.03
C PRO A 640 -32.08 32.10 -14.26
N THR A 641 -33.21 32.84 -14.21
CA THR A 641 -33.24 34.29 -14.34
C THR A 641 -33.24 34.96 -12.97
N GLY A 642 -32.77 36.20 -12.91
CA GLY A 642 -32.71 36.99 -11.69
C GLY A 642 -31.52 36.62 -10.80
N THR A 643 -31.54 37.11 -9.56
CA THR A 643 -30.48 36.85 -8.59
C THR A 643 -30.69 35.50 -7.94
N GLN A 644 -29.65 34.69 -7.97
CA GLN A 644 -29.56 33.37 -7.33
C GLN A 644 -28.62 33.42 -6.15
N ALA A 645 -28.94 32.75 -5.05
CA ALA A 645 -27.93 32.36 -4.06
C ALA A 645 -27.16 31.12 -4.56
N LEU A 646 -25.93 30.93 -4.12
CA LEU A 646 -25.26 29.69 -4.34
C LEU A 646 -25.99 28.60 -3.55
N ASP A 647 -26.74 27.77 -4.27
CA ASP A 647 -27.38 26.63 -3.65
C ASP A 647 -26.33 25.66 -3.11
N GLN A 648 -26.68 25.10 -1.98
CA GLN A 648 -25.88 24.04 -1.42
C GLN A 648 -26.42 22.71 -1.94
N ASN A 649 -25.54 21.82 -2.37
CA ASN A 649 -25.91 20.42 -2.49
C ASN A 649 -26.42 19.97 -1.12
N VAL A 650 -27.68 19.56 -1.03
CA VAL A 650 -28.31 19.17 0.23
C VAL A 650 -27.52 18.06 0.91
N SER A 651 -26.96 17.15 0.14
CA SER A 651 -26.09 16.09 0.67
C SER A 651 -24.79 16.63 1.28
N ASP A 652 -24.22 17.70 0.74
CA ASP A 652 -22.99 18.32 1.23
C ASP A 652 -23.23 19.23 2.44
N LEU A 653 -24.44 19.74 2.58
CA LEU A 653 -24.86 20.55 3.75
C LEU A 653 -25.24 19.71 4.95
N GLN A 654 -25.61 18.46 4.71
CA GLN A 654 -26.08 17.60 5.80
C GLN A 654 -24.93 17.30 6.75
N PRO A 655 -25.06 17.62 8.05
CA PRO A 655 -24.04 17.28 9.03
C PRO A 655 -23.78 15.79 9.06
N ARG A 656 -22.53 15.40 9.03
CA ARG A 656 -22.12 13.99 9.05
C ARG A 656 -21.23 13.70 10.25
N ASN A 657 -21.31 12.49 10.74
CA ASN A 657 -20.41 11.96 11.76
C ASN A 657 -20.10 10.50 11.46
N HIS A 658 -18.95 10.04 11.92
CA HIS A 658 -18.62 8.62 11.93
C HIS A 658 -18.60 8.10 13.35
N LEU A 659 -19.26 6.98 13.58
CA LEU A 659 -19.15 6.21 14.81
C LEU A 659 -18.31 4.99 14.51
N TYR A 660 -17.28 4.74 15.30
CA TYR A 660 -16.44 3.54 15.17
C TYR A 660 -16.70 2.60 16.32
N LEU A 661 -16.80 1.32 16.02
CA LEU A 661 -16.96 0.26 16.99
C LEU A 661 -15.68 -0.56 17.06
N THR A 662 -15.23 -0.83 18.27
CA THR A 662 -14.09 -1.69 18.54
C THR A 662 -14.43 -2.63 19.69
N ALA A 663 -13.76 -3.78 19.73
CA ALA A 663 -13.94 -4.74 20.81
C ALA A 663 -12.58 -5.22 21.31
N GLY A 664 -12.45 -5.39 22.61
CA GLY A 664 -11.21 -5.88 23.22
C GLY A 664 -10.85 -5.16 24.52
N VAL A 665 -9.58 -5.22 24.87
CA VAL A 665 -9.03 -4.66 26.10
C VAL A 665 -7.78 -3.82 25.82
N THR A 666 -7.53 -2.81 26.64
CA THR A 666 -6.32 -1.96 26.49
C THR A 666 -5.07 -2.64 27.01
N ASN A 667 -5.19 -3.50 28.00
CA ASN A 667 -4.07 -4.27 28.56
C ASN A 667 -4.49 -5.74 28.66
N LEU A 668 -3.66 -6.60 28.11
CA LEU A 668 -3.88 -8.04 28.09
C LEU A 668 -2.65 -8.73 28.67
N SER A 669 -2.85 -9.49 29.76
CA SER A 669 -1.81 -10.35 30.31
C SER A 669 -2.40 -11.70 30.64
N PHE A 670 -1.87 -12.75 30.03
CA PHE A 670 -2.37 -14.09 30.25
C PHE A 670 -1.30 -15.16 30.12
N THR A 671 -1.55 -16.28 30.79
CA THR A 671 -0.71 -17.46 30.72
C THR A 671 -1.49 -18.60 30.03
N PHE A 672 -0.82 -19.29 29.15
CA PHE A 672 -1.43 -20.42 28.41
C PHE A 672 -0.48 -21.61 28.38
N PRO A 673 -1.00 -22.85 28.39
CA PRO A 673 -0.21 -24.05 28.20
C PRO A 673 0.14 -24.23 26.72
N LEU A 674 1.42 -24.40 26.42
CA LEU A 674 1.89 -24.86 25.11
C LEU A 674 2.27 -26.33 25.22
N ASP A 675 1.54 -27.20 24.52
CA ASP A 675 1.91 -28.62 24.39
C ASP A 675 2.94 -28.78 23.27
N THR A 676 4.18 -29.02 23.65
CA THR A 676 5.29 -29.20 22.71
C THR A 676 5.42 -30.63 22.22
N THR A 677 4.70 -31.62 22.76
CA THR A 677 4.88 -33.06 22.49
C THR A 677 4.55 -33.45 21.04
N ALA A 678 3.66 -32.66 20.40
CA ALA A 678 3.27 -32.82 19.00
C ALA A 678 4.15 -32.03 18.03
N LEU A 679 5.05 -31.19 18.54
CA LEU A 679 5.92 -30.35 17.75
C LEU A 679 7.28 -31.06 17.51
N SER A 680 8.01 -30.66 16.46
CA SER A 680 9.35 -31.14 16.25
C SER A 680 10.30 -30.66 17.37
N ASP A 681 11.28 -31.49 17.72
CA ASP A 681 12.36 -31.04 18.61
C ASP A 681 13.31 -30.10 17.88
N GLY A 682 14.13 -29.36 18.61
CA GLY A 682 15.18 -28.50 18.06
C GLY A 682 14.95 -27.01 18.22
N CYS A 683 15.51 -26.25 17.32
CA CYS A 683 15.47 -24.78 17.36
C CYS A 683 14.27 -24.26 16.57
N HIS A 684 13.47 -23.43 17.23
CA HIS A 684 12.24 -22.87 16.66
C HIS A 684 12.12 -21.39 16.93
N GLU A 685 11.38 -20.71 16.06
CA GLU A 685 10.92 -19.36 16.24
C GLU A 685 9.45 -19.35 16.65
N LEU A 686 9.16 -18.88 17.86
CA LEU A 686 7.82 -18.73 18.38
C LEU A 686 7.38 -17.28 18.25
N THR A 687 6.31 -17.03 17.49
CA THR A 687 5.80 -15.68 17.25
C THR A 687 4.36 -15.57 17.72
N ALA A 688 4.08 -14.66 18.65
CA ALA A 688 2.73 -14.21 18.95
C ALA A 688 2.39 -13.01 18.06
N VAL A 689 1.24 -13.08 17.39
CA VAL A 689 0.68 -11.97 16.61
C VAL A 689 -0.50 -11.40 17.37
N VAL A 690 -0.42 -10.12 17.71
CA VAL A 690 -1.41 -9.40 18.52
C VAL A 690 -2.18 -8.47 17.61
N TYR A 691 -3.50 -8.63 17.54
CA TYR A 691 -4.38 -7.87 16.65
C TYR A 691 -5.22 -6.87 17.42
N GLU A 692 -5.37 -5.67 16.88
CA GLU A 692 -6.37 -4.73 17.38
C GLU A 692 -7.80 -5.19 17.05
N GLY A 693 -8.77 -4.69 17.82
CA GLY A 693 -10.18 -5.05 17.75
C GLY A 693 -11.02 -4.10 16.91
N SER A 694 -10.54 -3.75 15.73
CA SER A 694 -11.29 -3.09 14.65
C SER A 694 -11.23 -3.93 13.38
N HIS A 695 -11.89 -3.51 12.32
CA HIS A 695 -11.77 -4.17 11.02
C HIS A 695 -10.46 -3.82 10.29
N VAL A 696 -9.75 -2.79 10.73
CA VAL A 696 -8.40 -2.49 10.23
C VAL A 696 -7.41 -3.59 10.62
N ARG A 697 -7.59 -4.19 11.83
CA ARG A 697 -6.80 -5.31 12.34
C ARG A 697 -5.29 -5.04 12.32
N THR A 698 -4.89 -3.82 12.66
CA THR A 698 -3.47 -3.54 12.86
C THR A 698 -2.86 -4.54 13.82
N GLN A 699 -1.68 -5.07 13.49
CA GLN A 699 -1.07 -6.15 14.24
C GLN A 699 0.36 -5.84 14.65
N ALA A 700 0.82 -6.51 15.71
CA ALA A 700 2.23 -6.53 16.11
C ALA A 700 2.71 -7.97 16.28
N ARG A 701 3.95 -8.22 15.92
CA ARG A 701 4.63 -9.51 16.08
C ARG A 701 5.55 -9.47 17.29
N VAL A 702 5.46 -10.52 18.12
CA VAL A 702 6.31 -10.70 19.30
C VAL A 702 7.02 -12.02 19.16
N THR A 703 8.25 -11.98 18.66
CA THR A 703 9.03 -13.15 18.27
C THR A 703 10.04 -13.55 19.34
N GLN A 704 10.21 -14.85 19.57
CA GLN A 704 11.18 -15.41 20.50
C GLN A 704 11.73 -16.75 19.98
N ASN A 705 13.05 -16.87 19.94
CA ASN A 705 13.70 -18.16 19.67
C ASN A 705 13.63 -19.06 20.88
N VAL A 706 13.18 -20.31 20.70
CA VAL A 706 13.06 -21.35 21.72
C VAL A 706 13.70 -22.66 21.27
N ARG A 707 13.92 -23.57 22.19
CA ARG A 707 14.39 -24.91 21.90
C ARG A 707 13.43 -25.96 22.47
N ILE A 708 12.79 -26.74 21.61
CA ILE A 708 11.90 -27.85 22.00
C ILE A 708 12.73 -29.12 22.21
N GLN A 709 12.48 -29.82 23.33
CA GLN A 709 13.30 -30.96 23.78
C GLN A 709 12.41 -32.04 24.43
N ASN A 710 11.70 -32.80 23.60
CA ASN A 710 10.85 -33.92 24.10
C ASN A 710 11.49 -35.29 23.89
N ALA A 711 12.41 -35.44 22.96
CA ALA A 711 13.07 -36.69 22.63
C ALA A 711 14.61 -36.51 22.61
N PRO A 712 15.38 -37.58 22.76
CA PRO A 712 16.85 -37.52 22.68
C PRO A 712 17.38 -37.35 21.25
N LEU A 713 16.50 -37.14 20.25
CA LEU A 713 16.93 -36.86 18.87
C LEU A 713 17.58 -35.49 18.78
N SER A 714 18.77 -35.46 18.19
CA SER A 714 19.47 -34.21 17.86
C SER A 714 20.26 -34.34 16.58
N ALA A 715 20.58 -33.23 15.94
CA ALA A 715 21.42 -33.19 14.76
C ALA A 715 22.35 -31.98 14.78
N SER A 716 23.57 -32.15 14.28
CA SER A 716 24.47 -31.06 13.97
C SER A 716 24.22 -30.57 12.54
N PHE A 717 24.33 -29.27 12.35
CA PHE A 717 24.26 -28.60 11.06
C PHE A 717 25.50 -27.72 10.92
N THR A 718 26.29 -27.97 9.87
CA THR A 718 27.57 -27.28 9.69
C THR A 718 27.76 -26.91 8.23
N MET A 719 28.13 -25.67 7.97
CA MET A 719 28.58 -25.22 6.67
C MET A 719 30.02 -25.68 6.42
N LEU A 720 30.23 -26.53 5.43
CA LEU A 720 31.55 -27.05 5.06
C LEU A 720 32.27 -26.12 4.08
N ALA A 721 31.56 -25.49 3.17
CA ALA A 721 32.08 -24.50 2.23
C ALA A 721 31.07 -23.38 2.02
N GLY A 722 31.55 -22.15 2.12
CA GLY A 722 30.77 -20.92 2.06
C GLY A 722 31.19 -19.94 3.15
N ALA A 723 30.50 -18.85 3.22
CA ALA A 723 30.63 -17.83 4.28
C ALA A 723 29.26 -17.18 4.50
N ALA A 724 29.07 -16.46 5.59
CA ALA A 724 27.85 -15.68 5.87
C ALA A 724 27.54 -14.67 4.75
N ASN A 725 28.57 -14.24 4.02
CA ASN A 725 28.43 -13.51 2.75
C ASN A 725 29.13 -14.31 1.66
N THR A 726 28.40 -14.66 0.63
CA THR A 726 28.90 -15.43 -0.51
C THR A 726 28.44 -14.79 -1.82
N VAL A 727 28.92 -15.29 -2.95
CA VAL A 727 28.61 -14.77 -4.27
C VAL A 727 27.70 -15.72 -5.05
N LEU A 728 26.99 -15.17 -6.04
CA LEU A 728 25.96 -15.87 -6.79
C LEU A 728 26.44 -17.18 -7.44
N HIS A 729 27.68 -17.22 -7.92
CA HIS A 729 28.23 -18.42 -8.61
C HIS A 729 28.90 -19.42 -7.67
N PHE A 730 28.81 -19.27 -6.37
CA PHE A 730 29.36 -20.19 -5.41
C PHE A 730 28.42 -21.38 -5.15
N THR A 731 29.01 -22.57 -4.90
CA THR A 731 28.26 -23.72 -4.40
C THR A 731 28.48 -23.87 -2.91
N LEU A 732 27.41 -23.65 -2.14
CA LEU A 732 27.39 -23.85 -0.70
C LEU A 732 27.37 -25.33 -0.37
N LEU A 733 28.17 -25.76 0.59
CA LEU A 733 28.17 -27.13 1.07
C LEU A 733 27.80 -27.18 2.55
N PHE A 734 26.80 -27.99 2.85
CA PHE A 734 26.32 -28.22 4.20
C PHE A 734 26.43 -29.69 4.60
N SER A 735 26.81 -29.96 5.84
CA SER A 735 26.76 -31.27 6.44
C SER A 735 25.71 -31.29 7.55
N VAL A 736 24.92 -32.34 7.55
CA VAL A 736 23.95 -32.65 8.60
C VAL A 736 24.27 -34.01 9.15
N ALA A 737 24.37 -34.15 10.47
CA ALA A 737 24.60 -35.46 11.09
C ALA A 737 23.72 -35.63 12.31
N ALA A 738 22.89 -36.65 12.32
CA ALA A 738 22.02 -37.01 13.43
C ALA A 738 22.79 -37.88 14.46
N ASN A 739 22.33 -37.82 15.69
CA ASN A 739 22.89 -38.57 16.82
C ASN A 739 22.46 -40.05 16.86
N THR A 740 21.70 -40.53 15.87
CA THR A 740 21.19 -41.91 15.78
C THR A 740 21.20 -42.41 14.35
N ASN A 741 21.28 -43.75 14.16
CA ASN A 741 21.28 -44.37 12.84
C ASN A 741 19.84 -44.72 12.35
N THR A 742 18.81 -44.49 13.16
CA THR A 742 17.41 -44.81 12.83
C THR A 742 16.72 -43.62 12.13
N ILE A 743 17.38 -43.02 11.15
CA ILE A 743 16.88 -41.88 10.41
C ILE A 743 16.19 -42.33 9.12
N SER A 744 14.98 -41.84 8.89
CA SER A 744 14.24 -42.00 7.65
C SER A 744 14.61 -40.94 6.61
N THR A 745 14.67 -39.68 7.01
CA THR A 745 15.02 -38.56 6.10
C THR A 745 15.85 -37.50 6.77
N ILE A 746 16.74 -36.89 6.01
CA ILE A 746 17.37 -35.61 6.28
C ILE A 746 17.00 -34.67 5.15
N GLU A 747 16.35 -33.57 5.45
CA GLU A 747 15.91 -32.58 4.46
C GLU A 747 16.47 -31.22 4.78
N LEU A 748 17.06 -30.58 3.77
CA LEU A 748 17.60 -29.23 3.87
C LEU A 748 16.63 -28.24 3.28
N PHE A 749 16.40 -27.15 4.01
CA PHE A 749 15.48 -26.08 3.63
C PHE A 749 16.20 -24.74 3.44
N SER A 750 15.65 -23.93 2.54
CA SER A 750 16.02 -22.54 2.35
C SER A 750 14.83 -21.73 1.84
N THR A 751 15.05 -20.52 1.33
CA THR A 751 14.02 -19.69 0.70
C THR A 751 13.33 -20.41 -0.45
N GLY A 752 12.03 -20.56 -0.36
CA GLY A 752 11.20 -21.31 -1.33
C GLY A 752 10.93 -22.76 -0.94
N GLY A 753 11.44 -23.23 0.21
CA GLY A 753 11.16 -24.58 0.74
C GLY A 753 12.36 -25.52 0.70
N SER A 754 12.10 -26.80 0.45
CA SER A 754 13.13 -27.85 0.40
C SER A 754 14.12 -27.64 -0.76
N VAL A 755 15.41 -27.74 -0.46
CA VAL A 755 16.52 -27.63 -1.44
C VAL A 755 17.29 -28.93 -1.59
N GLY A 756 16.95 -29.95 -0.81
CA GLY A 756 17.52 -31.30 -0.94
C GLY A 756 17.02 -32.26 0.14
N VAL A 757 16.88 -33.54 -0.21
CA VAL A 757 16.45 -34.61 0.70
C VAL A 757 17.32 -35.85 0.50
N VAL A 758 17.68 -36.49 1.61
CA VAL A 758 18.37 -37.77 1.63
C VAL A 758 17.64 -38.72 2.55
N SER A 759 17.47 -39.98 2.14
CA SER A 759 16.72 -40.99 2.91
C SER A 759 17.65 -42.09 3.44
N ASN A 760 17.29 -42.60 4.62
CA ASN A 760 17.89 -43.77 5.27
C ASN A 760 19.41 -43.65 5.57
N LEU A 761 19.85 -42.39 5.80
CA LEU A 761 21.23 -42.10 6.22
C LEU A 761 21.21 -41.27 7.53
N SER A 762 22.15 -41.52 8.42
CA SER A 762 22.32 -40.74 9.65
C SER A 762 23.13 -39.45 9.44
N SER A 763 23.76 -39.31 8.27
CA SER A 763 24.43 -38.05 7.87
C SER A 763 24.31 -37.83 6.37
N ALA A 764 24.28 -36.56 5.97
CA ALA A 764 24.19 -36.16 4.59
C ALA A 764 25.02 -34.89 4.33
N THR A 765 25.50 -34.76 3.10
CA THR A 765 26.12 -33.54 2.60
C THR A 765 25.28 -33.00 1.46
N PHE A 766 24.95 -31.73 1.53
CA PHE A 766 24.16 -31.07 0.51
C PHE A 766 24.99 -29.99 -0.19
N ALA A 767 24.94 -30.01 -1.52
CA ALA A 767 25.53 -28.99 -2.38
C ALA A 767 24.42 -28.12 -2.94
N VAL A 768 24.41 -26.81 -2.60
CA VAL A 768 23.40 -25.86 -3.05
C VAL A 768 24.07 -24.79 -3.89
N ALA A 769 23.77 -24.75 -5.18
CA ALA A 769 24.23 -23.68 -6.04
C ALA A 769 23.50 -22.38 -5.66
N ALA A 770 24.25 -21.33 -5.35
CA ALA A 770 23.69 -20.04 -4.95
C ALA A 770 22.80 -19.43 -6.06
N THR A 771 23.05 -19.76 -7.32
CA THR A 771 22.22 -19.38 -8.47
C THR A 771 20.79 -19.90 -8.40
N ASN A 772 20.55 -21.03 -7.72
CA ASN A 772 19.19 -21.56 -7.56
C ASN A 772 18.34 -20.71 -6.61
N LEU A 773 18.99 -19.98 -5.70
CA LEU A 773 18.33 -19.13 -4.72
C LEU A 773 18.31 -17.65 -5.16
N GLY A 774 19.34 -17.22 -5.92
CA GLY A 774 19.50 -15.85 -6.37
C GLY A 774 20.11 -14.92 -5.33
N ILE A 775 20.29 -13.65 -5.68
CA ILE A 775 20.82 -12.62 -4.79
C ILE A 775 19.79 -12.33 -3.69
N GLY A 776 20.24 -12.27 -2.42
CA GLY A 776 19.40 -12.00 -1.26
C GLY A 776 19.92 -12.63 0.03
N LEU A 777 19.16 -12.51 1.11
CA LEU A 777 19.40 -13.15 2.39
C LEU A 777 18.59 -14.45 2.48
N HIS A 778 19.26 -15.56 2.73
CA HIS A 778 18.66 -16.90 2.73
C HIS A 778 18.90 -17.62 4.04
N PRO A 779 17.84 -18.17 4.68
CA PRO A 779 17.99 -19.07 5.80
C PRO A 779 18.33 -20.47 5.30
N PHE A 780 19.14 -21.20 6.08
CA PHE A 780 19.41 -22.62 5.88
C PHE A 780 19.22 -23.35 7.20
N TYR A 781 18.42 -24.38 7.18
CA TYR A 781 18.22 -25.29 8.29
C TYR A 781 17.86 -26.69 7.78
N ALA A 782 18.08 -27.69 8.59
CA ALA A 782 17.71 -29.05 8.26
C ALA A 782 16.64 -29.58 9.20
N VAL A 783 15.76 -30.41 8.67
CA VAL A 783 14.81 -31.22 9.44
C VAL A 783 15.22 -32.70 9.29
N VAL A 784 15.50 -33.33 10.42
CA VAL A 784 15.84 -34.76 10.50
C VAL A 784 14.64 -35.51 11.03
N THR A 785 14.18 -36.51 10.28
CA THR A 785 13.04 -37.34 10.66
C THR A 785 13.54 -38.74 10.99
N ARG A 786 13.26 -39.24 12.19
CA ARG A 786 13.54 -40.60 12.62
C ARG A 786 12.48 -41.56 12.07
N SER A 787 12.79 -42.83 11.99
CA SER A 787 11.90 -43.89 11.44
C SER A 787 10.56 -44.07 12.21
N ASP A 788 10.48 -43.59 13.46
CA ASP A 788 9.27 -43.52 14.25
C ASP A 788 8.45 -42.22 14.08
N GLY A 789 8.84 -41.37 13.13
CA GLY A 789 8.20 -40.11 12.81
C GLY A 789 8.61 -38.92 13.68
N LYS A 790 9.48 -39.10 14.69
CA LYS A 790 10.01 -37.98 15.47
C LYS A 790 10.93 -37.13 14.63
N GLN A 791 10.79 -35.81 14.78
CA GLN A 791 11.54 -34.82 14.00
C GLN A 791 12.42 -33.94 14.89
N TYR A 792 13.53 -33.48 14.31
CA TYR A 792 14.42 -32.48 14.91
C TYR A 792 14.78 -31.42 13.88
N ARG A 793 14.52 -30.16 14.21
CA ARG A 793 14.91 -29.00 13.39
C ARG A 793 16.19 -28.39 13.94
N THR A 794 17.18 -28.23 13.06
CA THR A 794 18.44 -27.58 13.43
C THR A 794 18.29 -26.07 13.61
N GLY A 795 19.29 -25.42 14.14
CA GLY A 795 19.39 -23.95 14.08
C GLY A 795 19.41 -23.44 12.65
N THR A 796 18.99 -22.21 12.45
CA THR A 796 18.98 -21.54 11.17
C THR A 796 20.27 -20.75 10.97
N GLU A 797 20.99 -21.04 9.87
CA GLU A 797 22.13 -20.25 9.41
C GLU A 797 21.68 -19.29 8.32
N TRP A 798 21.95 -18.00 8.51
CA TRP A 798 21.58 -16.97 7.55
C TRP A 798 22.79 -16.65 6.65
N ILE A 799 22.61 -16.79 5.33
CA ILE A 799 23.66 -16.55 4.34
C ILE A 799 23.17 -15.50 3.34
N ARG A 800 23.94 -14.44 3.17
CA ARG A 800 23.69 -13.43 2.14
C ARG A 800 24.42 -13.85 0.85
N ILE A 801 23.65 -13.99 -0.22
CA ILE A 801 24.18 -14.19 -1.57
C ILE A 801 24.23 -12.83 -2.25
N GLY A 802 25.44 -12.37 -2.60
CA GLY A 802 25.67 -11.10 -3.31
C GLY A 802 25.90 -11.31 -4.82
N GLY A 803 25.72 -10.25 -5.61
CA GLY A 803 25.97 -10.28 -7.06
C GLY A 803 27.45 -10.25 -7.42
N SER A 804 28.29 -9.69 -6.56
CA SER A 804 29.75 -9.60 -6.71
C SER A 804 30.42 -9.92 -5.37
N GLU A 805 31.69 -10.30 -5.41
CA GLU A 805 32.43 -10.41 -4.17
C GLU A 805 32.46 -9.09 -3.40
N PRO A 806 32.43 -9.15 -2.05
CA PRO A 806 32.67 -7.94 -1.26
C PRO A 806 34.02 -7.32 -1.66
N PRO A 807 34.13 -5.99 -1.66
CA PRO A 807 35.37 -5.33 -1.98
C PRO A 807 36.53 -5.91 -1.14
N PHE A 808 37.52 -6.40 -1.80
CA PHE A 808 38.71 -6.93 -1.13
C PHE A 808 39.92 -6.01 -1.35
N GLY A 809 40.82 -5.99 -0.41
CA GLY A 809 42.05 -5.19 -0.51
C GLY A 809 42.97 -5.74 -1.56
N LEU A 810 43.52 -4.83 -2.42
CA LEU A 810 44.62 -5.18 -3.32
C LEU A 810 45.95 -4.83 -2.64
N THR A 811 46.89 -5.73 -2.77
CA THR A 811 48.30 -5.44 -2.48
C THR A 811 49.03 -5.17 -3.77
N LEU A 812 49.84 -4.12 -3.77
CA LEU A 812 50.68 -3.78 -4.92
C LEU A 812 52.15 -3.77 -4.45
N THR A 813 52.99 -4.57 -5.12
CA THR A 813 54.42 -4.58 -4.91
C THR A 813 55.17 -4.07 -6.14
N ALA A 814 56.28 -3.41 -5.95
CA ALA A 814 57.03 -2.77 -7.03
C ALA A 814 58.29 -3.55 -7.38
N PRO A 815 58.91 -3.03 -8.48
CA PRO A 815 58.66 -3.41 -9.86
C PRO A 815 59.24 -4.81 -10.21
N PRO A 816 58.60 -5.56 -11.09
CA PRO A 816 57.43 -5.21 -11.84
C PRO A 816 56.18 -5.17 -10.97
N PRO A 817 55.19 -4.32 -11.28
CA PRO A 817 53.96 -4.21 -10.49
C PRO A 817 53.30 -5.60 -10.36
N THR A 818 53.26 -6.11 -9.16
CA THR A 818 52.57 -7.37 -8.85
C THR A 818 51.37 -7.07 -8.00
N ILE A 819 50.16 -7.37 -8.51
CA ILE A 819 48.89 -7.18 -7.86
C ILE A 819 48.50 -8.51 -7.19
N GLY A 820 48.31 -8.45 -5.88
CA GLY A 820 47.83 -9.57 -5.08
C GLY A 820 46.48 -9.30 -4.46
N TRP A 821 45.65 -10.30 -4.33
CA TRP A 821 44.33 -10.22 -3.69
C TRP A 821 43.94 -11.53 -2.99
N PRO A 822 43.07 -11.49 -1.95
CA PRO A 822 42.45 -12.68 -1.42
C PRO A 822 41.62 -13.36 -2.52
N ALA A 823 41.99 -14.57 -2.89
CA ALA A 823 41.36 -15.27 -4.01
C ALA A 823 40.74 -16.59 -3.57
N THR A 824 39.64 -16.99 -4.24
CA THR A 824 39.08 -18.34 -4.14
C THR A 824 39.71 -19.24 -5.18
N ALA A 825 40.19 -20.39 -4.76
CA ALA A 825 40.85 -21.36 -5.65
C ALA A 825 39.87 -21.81 -6.76
N GLY A 826 40.35 -21.84 -8.00
CA GLY A 826 39.59 -22.28 -9.17
C GLY A 826 38.62 -21.26 -9.74
N ARG A 827 38.55 -20.05 -9.18
CA ARG A 827 37.70 -18.95 -9.67
C ARG A 827 38.46 -18.07 -10.66
N LEU A 828 37.77 -17.61 -11.70
CA LEU A 828 38.30 -16.65 -12.66
C LEU A 828 38.25 -15.22 -12.05
N TYR A 829 39.35 -14.47 -12.22
CA TYR A 829 39.48 -13.06 -11.90
C TYR A 829 39.99 -12.32 -13.11
N GLU A 830 39.44 -11.11 -13.34
CA GLU A 830 39.88 -10.21 -14.39
C GLU A 830 40.60 -9.02 -13.75
N VAL A 831 41.81 -8.75 -14.27
CA VAL A 831 42.60 -7.60 -13.86
C VAL A 831 42.43 -6.49 -14.90
N LEU A 832 41.93 -5.34 -14.47
CA LEU A 832 41.72 -4.20 -15.33
C LEU A 832 42.61 -3.05 -14.89
N SER A 833 42.97 -2.16 -15.80
CA SER A 833 43.73 -0.95 -15.46
C SER A 833 43.30 0.27 -16.25
N ALA A 834 43.59 1.45 -15.69
CA ALA A 834 43.41 2.74 -16.32
C ALA A 834 44.57 3.68 -15.94
N THR A 835 44.85 4.68 -16.75
CA THR A 835 45.88 5.72 -16.47
C THR A 835 45.33 6.86 -15.60
N ASN A 836 44.01 6.99 -15.52
CA ASN A 836 43.32 7.90 -14.64
C ASN A 836 42.18 7.12 -13.90
N VAL A 837 41.98 7.41 -12.63
CA VAL A 837 40.97 6.76 -11.81
C VAL A 837 39.53 6.96 -12.31
N ASN A 838 39.29 8.04 -13.04
CA ASN A 838 37.98 8.34 -13.63
C ASN A 838 37.78 7.79 -15.05
N ASP A 839 38.79 7.16 -15.63
CA ASP A 839 38.68 6.59 -16.96
C ASP A 839 38.03 5.20 -16.95
N THR A 840 37.57 4.75 -18.11
CA THR A 840 37.13 3.38 -18.29
C THR A 840 38.30 2.42 -18.14
N PHE A 841 38.22 1.53 -17.16
CA PHE A 841 39.23 0.50 -16.92
C PHE A 841 39.19 -0.54 -18.04
N GLN A 842 40.34 -0.83 -18.63
CA GLN A 842 40.53 -1.79 -19.71
C GLN A 842 41.07 -3.12 -19.18
N LEU A 843 40.58 -4.25 -19.73
CA LEU A 843 41.04 -5.58 -19.37
C LEU A 843 42.53 -5.75 -19.71
N ARG A 844 43.32 -6.15 -18.71
CA ARG A 844 44.74 -6.48 -18.85
C ARG A 844 45.04 -7.98 -18.90
N GLY A 845 44.29 -8.75 -18.19
CA GLY A 845 44.42 -10.20 -18.19
C GLY A 845 43.44 -10.88 -17.24
N SER A 846 43.40 -12.18 -17.34
CA SER A 846 42.52 -13.02 -16.52
C SER A 846 43.36 -14.09 -15.83
N VAL A 847 43.03 -14.38 -14.57
CA VAL A 847 43.76 -15.34 -13.72
C VAL A 847 42.74 -16.23 -13.02
N THR A 848 43.02 -17.54 -13.02
CA THR A 848 42.30 -18.54 -12.21
C THR A 848 43.26 -19.11 -11.17
N PRO A 849 43.33 -18.50 -9.96
CA PRO A 849 44.27 -18.95 -8.94
C PRO A 849 43.99 -20.37 -8.45
N SER A 850 45.02 -21.16 -8.20
CA SER A 850 44.87 -22.47 -7.57
C SER A 850 44.82 -22.41 -6.06
N ASN A 851 45.18 -21.25 -5.44
CA ASN A 851 45.15 -20.96 -4.01
C ASN A 851 45.10 -19.44 -3.76
N SER A 852 44.94 -19.02 -2.49
CA SER A 852 45.01 -17.62 -2.07
C SER A 852 46.43 -17.31 -1.52
N PRO A 853 47.00 -16.12 -1.79
CA PRO A 853 46.44 -15.03 -2.61
C PRO A 853 46.52 -15.33 -4.13
N GLY A 854 45.59 -14.76 -4.89
CA GLY A 854 45.72 -14.61 -6.33
C GLY A 854 46.79 -13.57 -6.65
N LEU A 855 47.62 -13.83 -7.66
CA LEU A 855 48.72 -12.96 -8.06
C LEU A 855 48.65 -12.69 -9.55
N TRP A 856 48.88 -11.45 -9.95
CA TRP A 856 49.03 -11.05 -11.35
C TRP A 856 50.19 -10.06 -11.48
N ILE A 857 51.04 -10.25 -12.46
CA ILE A 857 52.21 -9.40 -12.71
C ILE A 857 51.96 -8.57 -13.93
N ASP A 858 52.02 -7.23 -13.81
CA ASP A 858 51.97 -6.36 -14.98
C ASP A 858 53.33 -6.27 -15.62
N SER A 859 53.46 -6.87 -16.81
CA SER A 859 54.67 -6.82 -17.61
C SER A 859 54.81 -5.53 -18.43
N ILE A 860 53.81 -4.68 -18.45
CA ILE A 860 53.81 -3.47 -19.25
C ILE A 860 54.28 -2.29 -18.37
N THR A 861 55.54 -1.95 -18.48
CA THR A 861 56.21 -0.81 -17.81
C THR A 861 56.34 0.34 -18.79
N GLY A 862 55.53 1.40 -18.63
CA GLY A 862 55.68 2.58 -19.49
C GLY A 862 54.76 3.76 -19.18
N ALA A 863 53.73 3.58 -18.38
CA ALA A 863 52.85 4.67 -17.97
C ALA A 863 53.39 5.34 -16.68
N PRO A 864 53.37 6.69 -16.59
CA PRO A 864 53.86 7.40 -15.41
C PRO A 864 52.96 7.18 -14.16
N GLN A 865 51.70 6.74 -14.39
CA GLN A 865 50.73 6.42 -13.36
C GLN A 865 49.75 5.36 -13.89
N GLN A 866 49.42 4.39 -13.04
CA GLN A 866 48.43 3.34 -13.39
C GLN A 866 47.60 2.94 -12.17
N PHE A 867 46.30 2.82 -12.39
CA PHE A 867 45.33 2.34 -11.43
C PHE A 867 44.88 0.93 -11.81
N TYR A 868 44.68 0.08 -10.82
CA TYR A 868 44.28 -1.31 -11.03
C TYR A 868 42.97 -1.61 -10.33
N ARG A 869 42.19 -2.45 -10.95
CA ARG A 869 40.96 -3.01 -10.42
C ARG A 869 40.94 -4.50 -10.71
N VAL A 870 40.65 -5.31 -9.72
CA VAL A 870 40.42 -6.75 -9.90
C VAL A 870 38.95 -7.03 -9.67
N VAL A 871 38.34 -7.73 -10.59
CA VAL A 871 36.93 -8.15 -10.51
C VAL A 871 36.84 -9.66 -10.71
N ALA A 872 35.88 -10.28 -10.08
CA ALA A 872 35.46 -11.65 -10.39
C ALA A 872 34.20 -11.55 -11.23
N PRO A 873 34.25 -11.91 -12.53
CA PRO A 873 33.11 -11.77 -13.45
C PRO A 873 31.97 -12.74 -13.10
#